data_7ac040cf63f8977b3ff36a16018fd83a
#
_entry.id   7ac040cf63f8977b3ff36a16018fd83a
#
_cell.length_a   1.000
_cell.length_b   1.000
_cell.length_c   1.000
_cell.angle_alpha   90.00
_cell.angle_beta   90.00
_cell.angle_gamma   90.00
#
_symmetry.space_group_name_H-M   'P 1'
#
loop_
_entity.id
_entity.type
_entity.pdbx_description
1 polymer ?
#
loop_
_entity_poly.entity_id
_entity_poly.type
_entity_poly.pdbx_seq_one_letter_code
_entity_poly.pdbx_strand_id
1 'polypeptide(L)'
;MASRRRKRRRAQAWWPELELPKLEQRHWDLIGLALVAFGVFFALVFYFGWSGGDVGEPMAEALLFLFGGMAYAAPIGLFCAGTLIVTQPMLPAVHPLKAGAICLVAALTLGLAAGSLGLGPGHTPRDGWLDPAYLKAHGGLVGESFLWVSAKFFSVAGSHILFTFLLVAGVLLLTGASIAGVLAATHSAALTTGERVRRTATAINLPTEATATAGPLPGTLHAREPEPEPVEPPEPEDQEPVVRATHVEAPALDASERYPDLYGDGDEPDAFGPEPEPEPEPAVLEPAPDDLEPTEPLTPMGNRRSAVTESDEAEYRMPKPAFLKRSAGAQKVDTKGIERIGTQLVEALSHFSVEARVIGTVTGPHVTRYELRLAPGIKMSKVAQLKDDLAYALAAEQVRILAPIPGKQAVGVEVPNRVRKMVHLGDVFQDSPKGWSPLSVWLGKDIAGKAIGTDLAKQPHILIAGTTGSGKSGCVNAMLSSVLLRSSPNEVRMVLVDPKRVELNHYEDIPHLLTPVVTSPRLAANVLSNLIKEMEERYGVMSRAKTRNLVELNRVRTSQGEAPLPYILCVIDELADLMMVAPADVEDSIIRLAQKSRAVGIHLVLATQRPSADVITGMIKANVPARIAFAVSSQTDSRVILDQNGAESLLGQGDMLFRPAGESRSARIQGAFIAEDEIEKLTEHWRHQGEPELQEELLEAVEPEDDGDGPDGDFDPDQDELLGDAIATVVQMGTASTSMLQRRLRVGYTRAGRLIDMMERRGVISGYEGSKARQVLITEADLPRVLEALSEPAVAASADE
;
A
#
# COMPACT_ATOMS: atom_id res chain seq x y z
N MET A 1 35.93 20.91 38.56
CA MET A 1 36.55 19.70 37.96
C MET A 1 35.97 19.50 36.57
N ALA A 2 36.79 19.77 35.56
CA ALA A 2 36.35 19.80 34.17
C ALA A 2 36.62 18.46 33.51
N SER A 3 35.55 17.78 33.01
CA SER A 3 35.66 16.54 32.22
C SER A 3 35.90 16.87 30.75
N ARG A 4 37.06 16.50 30.24
CA ARG A 4 37.49 16.62 28.86
C ARG A 4 36.68 15.70 27.94
N ARG A 5 35.81 16.26 27.04
CA ARG A 5 35.27 15.58 25.87
C ARG A 5 36.38 15.32 24.87
N ARG A 6 36.76 14.06 24.65
CA ARG A 6 37.62 13.58 23.54
C ARG A 6 36.82 13.71 22.22
N LYS A 7 37.18 14.70 21.37
CA LYS A 7 36.82 14.73 19.96
C LYS A 7 37.50 13.56 19.23
N ARG A 8 36.70 12.61 18.75
CA ARG A 8 37.18 11.62 17.77
C ARG A 8 37.51 12.39 16.48
N ARG A 9 38.78 12.45 16.10
CA ARG A 9 39.27 12.86 14.78
C ARG A 9 38.77 11.79 13.76
N ARG A 10 37.89 12.18 12.84
CA ARG A 10 37.65 11.43 11.61
C ARG A 10 38.96 11.42 10.82
N ALA A 11 39.39 10.24 10.39
CA ALA A 11 40.49 10.10 9.46
C ALA A 11 40.11 10.84 8.17
N GLN A 12 40.89 11.84 7.79
CA GLN A 12 40.79 12.53 6.51
C GLN A 12 41.11 11.53 5.40
N ALA A 13 40.12 11.31 4.53
CA ALA A 13 40.33 10.53 3.31
C ALA A 13 41.38 11.26 2.44
N TRP A 14 42.33 10.53 1.94
CA TRP A 14 43.52 11.02 1.21
C TRP A 14 43.23 11.41 -0.25
N TRP A 15 41.96 11.35 -0.68
CA TRP A 15 41.57 11.73 -2.04
C TRP A 15 40.89 13.10 -1.99
N PRO A 16 41.27 14.06 -2.86
CA PRO A 16 40.54 15.32 -3.01
C PRO A 16 39.14 14.96 -3.51
N GLU A 17 38.09 15.38 -2.80
CA GLU A 17 36.71 15.39 -3.30
C GLU A 17 36.69 16.36 -4.49
N LEU A 18 36.71 15.82 -5.70
CA LEU A 18 36.42 16.55 -6.93
C LEU A 18 34.93 16.90 -6.87
N GLU A 19 34.60 18.06 -6.34
CA GLU A 19 33.29 18.66 -6.53
C GLU A 19 33.12 18.97 -8.01
N LEU A 20 32.46 18.01 -8.73
CA LEU A 20 32.06 18.28 -10.10
C LEU A 20 31.06 19.44 -10.09
N PRO A 21 31.25 20.50 -10.90
CA PRO A 21 30.32 21.61 -10.98
C PRO A 21 28.93 21.08 -11.33
N LYS A 22 27.89 21.53 -10.64
CA LYS A 22 26.50 21.22 -10.94
C LYS A 22 26.18 21.75 -12.33
N LEU A 23 26.08 20.85 -13.32
CA LEU A 23 25.75 21.20 -14.70
C LEU A 23 24.30 21.70 -14.75
N GLU A 24 24.08 22.90 -15.27
CA GLU A 24 22.74 23.42 -15.56
C GLU A 24 22.13 22.69 -16.77
N GLN A 25 20.79 22.74 -16.93
CA GLN A 25 20.09 22.07 -18.03
C GLN A 25 20.67 22.39 -19.41
N ARG A 26 21.05 23.66 -19.66
CA ARG A 26 21.68 24.07 -20.94
C ARG A 26 23.00 23.34 -21.26
N HIS A 27 23.75 22.93 -20.23
CA HIS A 27 24.97 22.13 -20.45
C HIS A 27 24.62 20.68 -20.85
N TRP A 28 23.56 20.13 -20.26
CA TRP A 28 23.04 18.82 -20.68
C TRP A 28 22.49 18.84 -22.09
N ASP A 29 21.80 19.90 -22.50
CA ASP A 29 21.28 20.05 -23.87
C ASP A 29 22.43 20.12 -24.90
N LEU A 30 23.53 20.86 -24.59
CA LEU A 30 24.73 20.89 -25.43
C LEU A 30 25.41 19.51 -25.52
N ILE A 31 25.53 18.79 -24.41
CA ILE A 31 26.07 17.43 -24.38
C ILE A 31 25.18 16.49 -25.22
N GLY A 32 23.85 16.57 -25.04
CA GLY A 32 22.92 15.80 -25.82
C GLY A 32 23.01 16.06 -27.33
N LEU A 33 23.09 17.33 -27.73
CA LEU A 33 23.24 17.73 -29.12
C LEU A 33 24.59 17.26 -29.72
N ALA A 34 25.67 17.33 -28.95
CA ALA A 34 26.96 16.80 -29.35
C ALA A 34 26.91 15.28 -29.56
N LEU A 35 26.24 14.53 -28.66
CA LEU A 35 26.06 13.10 -28.84
C LEU A 35 25.24 12.74 -30.08
N VAL A 36 24.19 13.51 -30.40
CA VAL A 36 23.42 13.35 -31.65
C VAL A 36 24.34 13.59 -32.87
N ALA A 37 25.14 14.66 -32.88
CA ALA A 37 26.07 14.97 -33.96
C ALA A 37 27.11 13.87 -34.12
N PHE A 38 27.70 13.36 -33.04
CA PHE A 38 28.59 12.19 -33.08
C PHE A 38 27.91 10.92 -33.56
N GLY A 39 26.65 10.70 -33.16
CA GLY A 39 25.85 9.57 -33.67
C GLY A 39 25.68 9.63 -35.19
N VAL A 40 25.30 10.78 -35.73
CA VAL A 40 25.19 10.99 -37.20
C VAL A 40 26.55 10.84 -37.88
N PHE A 41 27.62 11.42 -37.34
CA PHE A 41 28.96 11.32 -37.86
C PHE A 41 29.43 9.86 -37.98
N PHE A 42 29.32 9.09 -36.89
CA PHE A 42 29.68 7.67 -36.94
C PHE A 42 28.75 6.83 -37.82
N ALA A 43 27.47 7.19 -37.97
CA ALA A 43 26.59 6.54 -38.92
C ALA A 43 27.09 6.69 -40.37
N LEU A 44 27.58 7.90 -40.74
CA LEU A 44 28.18 8.14 -42.07
C LEU A 44 29.46 7.32 -42.26
N VAL A 45 30.31 7.21 -41.22
CA VAL A 45 31.55 6.42 -41.29
C VAL A 45 31.24 4.91 -41.37
N PHE A 46 30.41 4.38 -40.47
CA PHE A 46 30.17 2.93 -40.37
C PHE A 46 29.24 2.37 -41.46
N TYR A 47 28.20 3.14 -41.86
CA TYR A 47 27.17 2.61 -42.75
C TYR A 47 27.27 3.10 -44.20
N PHE A 48 27.86 4.28 -44.39
CA PHE A 48 27.97 4.88 -45.75
C PHE A 48 29.39 4.91 -46.28
N GLY A 49 30.37 4.37 -45.53
CA GLY A 49 31.77 4.26 -45.98
C GLY A 49 32.49 5.62 -46.12
N TRP A 50 32.07 6.63 -45.40
CA TRP A 50 32.73 7.94 -45.40
C TRP A 50 34.07 7.82 -44.66
N SER A 51 35.16 8.43 -45.25
CA SER A 51 36.50 8.32 -44.68
C SER A 51 36.65 8.99 -43.29
N GLY A 52 35.70 9.84 -42.89
CA GLY A 52 35.72 10.50 -41.57
C GLY A 52 36.96 11.41 -41.36
N GLY A 53 37.88 11.50 -42.29
CA GLY A 53 39.10 12.24 -42.19
C GLY A 53 40.13 11.68 -41.23
N ASP A 54 41.22 12.42 -40.98
CA ASP A 54 42.35 11.97 -40.14
C ASP A 54 42.00 11.70 -38.67
N VAL A 55 40.83 12.10 -38.21
CA VAL A 55 40.37 11.87 -36.82
C VAL A 55 39.26 10.81 -36.76
N GLY A 56 38.36 10.77 -37.74
CA GLY A 56 37.20 9.88 -37.68
C GLY A 56 37.52 8.42 -37.90
N GLU A 57 38.46 8.12 -38.82
CA GLU A 57 38.89 6.74 -39.11
C GLU A 57 39.59 6.11 -37.88
N PRO A 58 40.56 6.75 -37.20
CA PRO A 58 41.14 6.23 -35.96
C PRO A 58 40.13 6.07 -34.82
N MET A 59 39.16 6.97 -34.72
CA MET A 59 38.10 6.84 -33.69
C MET A 59 37.16 5.67 -33.97
N ALA A 60 36.78 5.45 -35.24
CA ALA A 60 35.98 4.29 -35.61
C ALA A 60 36.75 2.99 -35.40
N GLU A 61 38.05 2.94 -35.73
CA GLU A 61 38.92 1.81 -35.43
C GLU A 61 39.06 1.54 -33.93
N ALA A 62 39.19 2.59 -33.10
CA ALA A 62 39.24 2.47 -31.66
C ALA A 62 37.91 1.91 -31.09
N LEU A 63 36.76 2.34 -31.60
CA LEU A 63 35.47 1.78 -31.23
C LEU A 63 35.35 0.31 -31.62
N LEU A 64 35.79 -0.08 -32.82
CA LEU A 64 35.84 -1.48 -33.24
C LEU A 64 36.79 -2.30 -32.37
N PHE A 65 37.95 -1.78 -32.01
CA PHE A 65 38.89 -2.46 -31.11
C PHE A 65 38.30 -2.65 -29.69
N LEU A 66 37.62 -1.63 -29.16
CA LEU A 66 37.06 -1.67 -27.81
C LEU A 66 35.79 -2.53 -27.74
N PHE A 67 34.86 -2.38 -28.66
CA PHE A 67 33.53 -3.00 -28.61
C PHE A 67 33.27 -4.05 -29.70
N GLY A 68 34.23 -4.27 -30.61
CA GLY A 68 34.09 -5.26 -31.65
C GLY A 68 32.90 -4.98 -32.57
N GLY A 69 32.18 -6.02 -32.95
CA GLY A 69 30.97 -5.93 -33.74
C GLY A 69 29.85 -5.03 -33.13
N MET A 70 29.87 -4.82 -31.80
CA MET A 70 28.95 -3.90 -31.17
C MET A 70 29.19 -2.41 -31.52
N ALA A 71 30.38 -2.05 -32.02
CA ALA A 71 30.70 -0.73 -32.49
C ALA A 71 29.75 -0.24 -33.62
N TYR A 72 29.20 -1.17 -34.41
CA TYR A 72 28.21 -0.84 -35.43
C TYR A 72 26.88 -0.38 -34.86
N ALA A 73 26.56 -0.69 -33.60
CA ALA A 73 25.38 -0.16 -32.89
C ALA A 73 25.63 1.18 -32.18
N ALA A 74 26.89 1.62 -32.06
CA ALA A 74 27.27 2.86 -31.39
C ALA A 74 26.62 4.12 -32.00
N PRO A 75 26.51 4.28 -33.33
CA PRO A 75 25.83 5.43 -33.95
C PRO A 75 24.40 5.58 -33.48
N ILE A 76 23.63 4.47 -33.45
CA ILE A 76 22.25 4.44 -33.02
C ILE A 76 22.17 4.72 -31.51
N GLY A 77 23.06 4.10 -30.72
CA GLY A 77 23.12 4.31 -29.28
C GLY A 77 23.41 5.77 -28.88
N LEU A 78 24.38 6.40 -29.55
CA LEU A 78 24.74 7.81 -29.33
C LEU A 78 23.60 8.75 -29.74
N PHE A 79 22.97 8.50 -30.87
CA PHE A 79 21.83 9.29 -31.36
C PHE A 79 20.65 9.20 -30.39
N CYS A 80 20.29 7.99 -29.95
CA CYS A 80 19.20 7.78 -28.98
C CYS A 80 19.54 8.39 -27.61
N ALA A 81 20.75 8.22 -27.10
CA ALA A 81 21.18 8.79 -25.85
C ALA A 81 21.15 10.32 -25.87
N GLY A 82 21.67 10.93 -26.95
CA GLY A 82 21.64 12.37 -27.14
C GLY A 82 20.23 12.94 -27.22
N THR A 83 19.36 12.29 -28.00
CA THR A 83 17.94 12.66 -28.10
C THR A 83 17.24 12.54 -26.76
N LEU A 84 17.46 11.46 -25.98
CA LEU A 84 16.89 11.28 -24.65
C LEU A 84 17.36 12.37 -23.67
N ILE A 85 18.62 12.78 -23.72
CA ILE A 85 19.13 13.86 -22.84
C ILE A 85 18.44 15.18 -23.17
N VAL A 86 18.31 15.53 -24.44
CA VAL A 86 17.64 16.78 -24.87
C VAL A 86 16.15 16.77 -24.55
N THR A 87 15.49 15.63 -24.70
CA THR A 87 14.03 15.49 -24.46
C THR A 87 13.69 15.14 -23.01
N GLN A 88 14.66 14.92 -22.15
CA GLN A 88 14.45 14.53 -20.74
C GLN A 88 13.48 15.45 -19.98
N PRO A 89 13.47 16.79 -20.15
CA PRO A 89 12.50 17.64 -19.48
C PRO A 89 11.04 17.43 -19.92
N MET A 90 10.83 16.87 -21.11
CA MET A 90 9.50 16.62 -21.70
C MET A 90 8.99 15.20 -21.44
N LEU A 91 9.87 14.27 -21.06
CA LEU A 91 9.52 12.87 -20.85
C LEU A 91 9.38 12.57 -19.36
N PRO A 92 8.25 11.96 -18.92
CA PRO A 92 8.14 11.48 -17.56
C PRO A 92 9.21 10.40 -17.30
N ALA A 93 9.94 10.50 -16.19
CA ALA A 93 10.94 9.52 -15.77
C ALA A 93 10.23 8.20 -15.31
N VAL A 94 9.89 7.34 -16.27
CA VAL A 94 9.03 6.18 -15.99
C VAL A 94 9.84 4.88 -15.83
N HIS A 95 11.09 4.80 -16.37
CA HIS A 95 11.86 3.55 -16.38
C HIS A 95 13.35 3.79 -16.11
N PRO A 96 14.07 2.80 -15.52
CA PRO A 96 15.52 2.87 -15.32
C PRO A 96 16.27 2.65 -16.62
N LEU A 97 16.05 3.51 -17.62
CA LEU A 97 16.62 3.43 -18.98
C LEU A 97 18.14 3.28 -18.97
N LYS A 98 18.83 3.97 -18.05
CA LYS A 98 20.29 3.89 -17.91
C LYS A 98 20.76 2.46 -17.53
N ALA A 99 20.11 1.86 -16.55
CA ALA A 99 20.45 0.50 -16.13
C ALA A 99 20.12 -0.53 -17.23
N GLY A 100 18.97 -0.38 -17.89
CA GLY A 100 18.59 -1.24 -19.01
C GLY A 100 19.57 -1.17 -20.19
N ALA A 101 20.01 0.02 -20.57
CA ALA A 101 21.00 0.22 -21.62
C ALA A 101 22.36 -0.41 -21.27
N ILE A 102 22.85 -0.24 -20.05
CA ILE A 102 24.09 -0.87 -19.56
C ILE A 102 23.98 -2.40 -19.62
N CYS A 103 22.89 -2.97 -19.13
CA CYS A 103 22.67 -4.42 -19.20
C CYS A 103 22.64 -4.95 -20.63
N LEU A 104 22.00 -4.21 -21.55
CA LEU A 104 21.91 -4.62 -22.94
C LEU A 104 23.26 -4.56 -23.66
N VAL A 105 24.03 -3.49 -23.45
CA VAL A 105 25.39 -3.37 -24.02
C VAL A 105 26.31 -4.46 -23.46
N ALA A 106 26.27 -4.69 -22.13
CA ALA A 106 27.05 -5.76 -21.50
C ALA A 106 26.65 -7.16 -22.02
N ALA A 107 25.35 -7.40 -22.23
CA ALA A 107 24.87 -8.65 -22.81
C ALA A 107 25.39 -8.84 -24.22
N LEU A 108 25.21 -7.85 -25.10
CA LEU A 108 25.58 -7.98 -26.51
C LEU A 108 27.09 -8.12 -26.71
N THR A 109 27.91 -7.36 -25.96
CA THR A 109 29.38 -7.52 -26.00
C THR A 109 29.83 -8.88 -25.49
N LEU A 110 29.24 -9.39 -24.40
CA LEU A 110 29.49 -10.72 -23.89
C LEU A 110 29.01 -11.82 -24.87
N GLY A 111 27.85 -11.62 -25.48
CA GLY A 111 27.29 -12.57 -26.46
C GLY A 111 28.12 -12.71 -27.72
N LEU A 112 28.64 -11.60 -28.22
CA LEU A 112 29.59 -11.60 -29.37
C LEU A 112 30.92 -12.24 -29.03
N ALA A 113 31.47 -12.00 -27.83
CA ALA A 113 32.70 -12.61 -27.37
C ALA A 113 32.56 -14.12 -27.09
N ALA A 114 31.42 -14.52 -26.51
CA ALA A 114 31.12 -15.93 -26.17
C ALA A 114 30.58 -16.75 -27.37
N GLY A 115 30.18 -16.10 -28.46
CA GLY A 115 29.47 -16.75 -29.57
C GLY A 115 28.10 -17.29 -29.18
N SER A 116 27.42 -16.62 -28.25
CA SER A 116 26.12 -17.04 -27.70
C SER A 116 25.05 -16.93 -28.80
N LEU A 117 24.15 -17.91 -28.93
CA LEU A 117 23.07 -17.96 -29.93
C LEU A 117 23.54 -17.79 -31.38
N GLY A 118 24.80 -18.14 -31.71
CA GLY A 118 25.36 -17.96 -33.05
C GLY A 118 25.73 -16.51 -33.37
N LEU A 119 25.80 -15.62 -32.37
CA LEU A 119 26.31 -14.26 -32.51
C LEU A 119 27.85 -14.32 -32.69
N GLY A 120 28.34 -13.66 -33.73
CA GLY A 120 29.76 -13.58 -34.06
C GLY A 120 30.23 -14.65 -35.10
N PRO A 121 31.44 -14.45 -35.71
CA PRO A 121 32.00 -15.43 -36.62
C PRO A 121 32.37 -16.70 -35.85
N GLY A 122 32.06 -17.87 -36.44
CA GLY A 122 32.16 -19.19 -35.80
C GLY A 122 33.51 -19.49 -35.08
N HIS A 123 33.47 -20.52 -34.24
CA HIS A 123 34.51 -20.95 -33.34
C HIS A 123 35.91 -20.94 -33.94
N THR A 124 36.64 -19.83 -33.87
CA THR A 124 38.09 -19.76 -34.03
C THR A 124 38.78 -20.08 -32.73
N PRO A 125 39.86 -20.86 -32.71
CA PRO A 125 40.61 -21.12 -31.49
C PRO A 125 41.09 -19.82 -30.85
N ARG A 126 41.02 -19.70 -29.55
CA ARG A 126 41.40 -18.51 -28.75
C ARG A 126 42.91 -18.24 -28.66
N ASP A 127 43.71 -18.85 -29.50
CA ASP A 127 45.14 -18.57 -29.63
C ASP A 127 45.32 -17.20 -30.26
N GLY A 128 45.53 -16.17 -29.45
CA GLY A 128 45.70 -14.78 -29.92
C GLY A 128 44.54 -13.83 -29.60
N TRP A 129 43.87 -13.98 -28.45
CA TRP A 129 42.74 -13.10 -28.04
C TRP A 129 43.08 -11.61 -27.91
N LEU A 130 44.34 -11.21 -27.97
CA LEU A 130 44.80 -9.81 -28.05
C LEU A 130 45.10 -9.38 -29.50
N ASP A 131 44.88 -10.24 -30.50
CA ASP A 131 45.01 -9.84 -31.93
C ASP A 131 43.93 -8.81 -32.26
N PRO A 132 44.33 -7.61 -32.78
CA PRO A 132 43.39 -6.57 -33.18
C PRO A 132 42.34 -7.03 -34.18
N ALA A 133 42.71 -7.93 -35.11
CA ALA A 133 41.79 -8.47 -36.10
C ALA A 133 40.72 -9.37 -35.46
N TYR A 134 41.10 -10.17 -34.48
CA TYR A 134 40.20 -11.00 -33.71
C TYR A 134 39.22 -10.15 -32.87
N LEU A 135 39.74 -9.14 -32.15
CA LEU A 135 38.94 -8.28 -31.30
C LEU A 135 37.89 -7.50 -32.09
N LYS A 136 38.26 -6.94 -33.26
CA LYS A 136 37.34 -6.21 -34.15
C LYS A 136 36.22 -7.10 -34.68
N ALA A 137 36.44 -8.39 -34.85
CA ALA A 137 35.46 -9.34 -35.39
C ALA A 137 34.50 -9.92 -34.33
N HIS A 138 34.88 -9.88 -33.04
CA HIS A 138 34.13 -10.45 -31.93
C HIS A 138 33.55 -9.37 -30.99
N GLY A 139 33.65 -9.57 -29.69
CA GLY A 139 33.10 -8.67 -28.65
C GLY A 139 33.98 -7.47 -28.32
N GLY A 140 35.12 -7.30 -29.01
CA GLY A 140 36.14 -6.30 -28.67
C GLY A 140 36.86 -6.57 -27.36
N LEU A 141 37.74 -5.65 -26.97
CA LEU A 141 38.48 -5.74 -25.71
C LEU A 141 37.53 -5.83 -24.49
N VAL A 142 36.44 -5.08 -24.50
CA VAL A 142 35.44 -5.06 -23.41
C VAL A 142 34.72 -6.39 -23.31
N GLY A 143 34.22 -6.92 -24.44
CA GLY A 143 33.50 -8.19 -24.45
C GLY A 143 34.38 -9.38 -24.07
N GLU A 144 35.62 -9.43 -24.61
CA GLU A 144 36.58 -10.50 -24.28
C GLU A 144 37.07 -10.44 -22.83
N SER A 145 37.28 -9.23 -22.28
CA SER A 145 37.60 -9.06 -20.86
C SER A 145 36.43 -9.52 -19.98
N PHE A 146 35.21 -9.20 -20.37
CA PHE A 146 34.02 -9.63 -19.62
C PHE A 146 33.82 -11.15 -19.69
N LEU A 147 34.05 -11.73 -20.86
CA LEU A 147 34.03 -13.18 -21.03
C LEU A 147 35.11 -13.86 -20.22
N TRP A 148 36.34 -13.32 -20.20
CA TRP A 148 37.41 -13.86 -19.38
C TRP A 148 37.07 -13.86 -17.88
N VAL A 149 36.54 -12.74 -17.40
CA VAL A 149 36.09 -12.63 -15.99
C VAL A 149 34.98 -13.62 -15.70
N SER A 150 33.88 -13.58 -16.53
CA SER A 150 32.73 -14.46 -16.29
C SER A 150 33.07 -15.94 -16.40
N ALA A 151 33.91 -16.32 -17.36
CA ALA A 151 34.36 -17.70 -17.52
C ALA A 151 35.26 -18.18 -16.36
N LYS A 152 36.02 -17.28 -15.73
CA LYS A 152 36.81 -17.55 -14.55
C LYS A 152 35.95 -17.90 -13.34
N PHE A 153 34.81 -17.22 -13.16
CA PHE A 153 33.92 -17.42 -12.01
C PHE A 153 32.84 -18.47 -12.26
N PHE A 154 32.29 -18.55 -13.47
CA PHE A 154 31.10 -19.36 -13.77
C PHE A 154 31.29 -20.37 -14.89
N SER A 155 32.50 -20.58 -15.41
CA SER A 155 32.80 -21.36 -16.62
C SER A 155 32.21 -20.75 -17.89
N VAL A 156 32.51 -21.30 -19.07
CA VAL A 156 31.94 -20.83 -20.36
C VAL A 156 30.45 -21.03 -20.41
N ALA A 157 29.92 -22.13 -19.88
CA ALA A 157 28.48 -22.36 -19.81
C ALA A 157 27.79 -21.31 -18.94
N GLY A 158 28.37 -20.91 -17.82
CA GLY A 158 27.86 -19.85 -16.96
C GLY A 158 27.86 -18.48 -17.64
N SER A 159 28.85 -18.21 -18.54
CA SER A 159 28.87 -16.99 -19.33
C SER A 159 27.68 -16.89 -20.32
N HIS A 160 27.25 -17.99 -20.91
CA HIS A 160 26.06 -18.04 -21.76
C HIS A 160 24.76 -17.80 -20.97
N ILE A 161 24.69 -18.32 -19.72
CA ILE A 161 23.56 -18.05 -18.81
C ILE A 161 23.55 -16.57 -18.40
N LEU A 162 24.70 -16.01 -18.06
CA LEU A 162 24.84 -14.60 -17.71
C LEU A 162 24.46 -13.68 -18.86
N PHE A 163 24.87 -14.02 -20.10
CA PHE A 163 24.43 -13.33 -21.31
C PHE A 163 22.90 -13.30 -21.42
N THR A 164 22.26 -14.47 -21.31
CA THR A 164 20.80 -14.58 -21.42
C THR A 164 20.10 -13.77 -20.34
N PHE A 165 20.58 -13.85 -19.10
CA PHE A 165 20.05 -13.07 -17.99
C PHE A 165 20.17 -11.55 -18.23
N LEU A 166 21.35 -11.07 -18.61
CA LEU A 166 21.57 -9.64 -18.88
C LEU A 166 20.76 -9.15 -20.06
N LEU A 167 20.58 -9.97 -21.11
CA LEU A 167 19.77 -9.65 -22.27
C LEU A 167 18.30 -9.46 -21.86
N VAL A 168 17.74 -10.44 -21.15
CA VAL A 168 16.35 -10.38 -20.68
C VAL A 168 16.16 -9.21 -19.72
N ALA A 169 17.06 -9.04 -18.75
CA ALA A 169 17.01 -7.94 -17.80
C ALA A 169 17.09 -6.57 -18.51
N GLY A 170 17.99 -6.43 -19.49
CA GLY A 170 18.13 -5.21 -20.28
C GLY A 170 16.84 -4.86 -21.03
N VAL A 171 16.22 -5.84 -21.69
CA VAL A 171 14.96 -5.64 -22.43
C VAL A 171 13.82 -5.27 -21.45
N LEU A 172 13.68 -5.97 -20.33
CA LEU A 172 12.64 -5.69 -19.35
C LEU A 172 12.79 -4.28 -18.73
N LEU A 173 14.02 -3.88 -18.39
CA LEU A 173 14.30 -2.56 -17.84
C LEU A 173 14.08 -1.43 -18.86
N LEU A 174 14.37 -1.66 -20.14
CA LEU A 174 14.12 -0.68 -21.20
C LEU A 174 12.64 -0.54 -21.55
N THR A 175 11.90 -1.66 -21.59
CA THR A 175 10.49 -1.67 -21.98
C THR A 175 9.55 -1.41 -20.79
N GLY A 176 10.03 -1.59 -19.57
CA GLY A 176 9.20 -1.56 -18.36
C GLY A 176 8.21 -2.72 -18.25
N ALA A 177 8.34 -3.74 -19.09
CA ALA A 177 7.49 -4.91 -19.06
C ALA A 177 7.84 -5.82 -17.87
N SER A 178 6.84 -6.38 -17.20
CA SER A 178 7.06 -7.44 -16.20
C SER A 178 7.11 -8.81 -16.88
N ILE A 179 7.87 -9.75 -16.30
CA ILE A 179 7.91 -11.14 -16.78
C ILE A 179 6.49 -11.75 -16.84
N ALA A 180 5.67 -11.48 -15.84
CA ALA A 180 4.28 -11.92 -15.82
C ALA A 180 3.45 -11.31 -16.96
N GLY A 181 3.66 -10.04 -17.27
CA GLY A 181 3.00 -9.37 -18.40
C GLY A 181 3.40 -9.94 -19.76
N VAL A 182 4.68 -10.23 -19.95
CA VAL A 182 5.20 -10.86 -21.18
C VAL A 182 4.65 -12.29 -21.33
N LEU A 183 4.63 -13.07 -20.25
CA LEU A 183 4.05 -14.42 -20.28
C LEU A 183 2.54 -14.39 -20.56
N ALA A 184 1.80 -13.46 -19.95
CA ALA A 184 0.38 -13.29 -20.22
C ALA A 184 0.12 -12.88 -21.69
N ALA A 185 0.91 -11.96 -22.23
CA ALA A 185 0.81 -11.53 -23.62
C ALA A 185 1.15 -12.65 -24.63
N THR A 186 2.18 -13.46 -24.34
CA THR A 186 2.55 -14.61 -25.18
C THR A 186 1.50 -15.72 -25.11
N HIS A 187 0.93 -15.98 -23.92
CA HIS A 187 -0.15 -16.94 -23.75
C HIS A 187 -1.41 -16.49 -24.52
N SER A 188 -1.80 -15.23 -24.46
CA SER A 188 -2.94 -14.70 -25.22
C SER A 188 -2.68 -14.70 -26.73
N ALA A 189 -1.47 -14.38 -27.17
CA ALA A 189 -1.08 -14.45 -28.57
C ALA A 189 -1.07 -15.91 -29.10
N ALA A 190 -0.62 -16.86 -28.31
CA ALA A 190 -0.64 -18.27 -28.64
C ALA A 190 -2.08 -18.80 -28.80
N LEU A 191 -3.00 -18.39 -27.92
CA LEU A 191 -4.42 -18.75 -28.02
C LEU A 191 -5.07 -18.15 -29.27
N THR A 192 -4.81 -16.86 -29.58
CA THR A 192 -5.37 -16.21 -30.77
C THR A 192 -4.77 -16.77 -32.08
N THR A 193 -3.51 -17.15 -32.08
CA THR A 193 -2.86 -17.81 -33.25
C THR A 193 -3.38 -19.23 -33.41
N GLY A 194 -3.57 -19.97 -32.32
CA GLY A 194 -4.19 -21.30 -32.36
C GLY A 194 -5.62 -21.28 -32.91
N GLU A 195 -6.43 -20.27 -32.54
CA GLU A 195 -7.78 -20.09 -33.11
C GLU A 195 -7.75 -19.71 -34.60
N ARG A 196 -6.81 -18.88 -35.04
CA ARG A 196 -6.63 -18.54 -36.46
C ARG A 196 -6.21 -19.77 -37.26
N VAL A 197 -5.25 -20.55 -36.81
CA VAL A 197 -4.82 -21.79 -37.46
C VAL A 197 -5.97 -22.80 -37.49
N ARG A 198 -6.78 -22.92 -36.43
CA ARG A 198 -7.94 -23.80 -36.39
C ARG A 198 -9.05 -23.35 -37.37
N ARG A 199 -9.27 -22.04 -37.53
CA ARG A 199 -10.21 -21.47 -38.55
C ARG A 199 -9.71 -21.71 -39.96
N THR A 200 -8.39 -21.59 -40.22
CA THR A 200 -7.80 -21.85 -41.54
C THR A 200 -7.80 -23.36 -41.87
N ALA A 201 -7.56 -24.21 -40.89
CA ALA A 201 -7.62 -25.67 -41.04
C ALA A 201 -9.05 -26.18 -41.31
N THR A 202 -10.07 -25.50 -40.78
CA THR A 202 -11.50 -25.87 -41.05
C THR A 202 -11.95 -25.38 -42.42
N ALA A 203 -11.23 -24.42 -43.06
CA ALA A 203 -11.53 -23.93 -44.39
C ALA A 203 -10.86 -24.72 -45.53
N ILE A 204 -9.99 -25.70 -45.21
CA ILE A 204 -9.31 -26.58 -46.15
C ILE A 204 -9.84 -28.03 -46.00
N ASN A 205 -11.15 -28.22 -45.97
CA ASN A 205 -11.76 -29.53 -46.27
C ASN A 205 -12.28 -29.53 -47.71
N LEU A 206 -11.47 -30.06 -48.61
CA LEU A 206 -11.86 -30.46 -49.98
C LEU A 206 -12.89 -31.59 -49.93
N PRO A 207 -13.97 -31.51 -50.69
CA PRO A 207 -14.94 -32.61 -50.75
C PRO A 207 -14.41 -33.75 -51.61
N THR A 208 -14.46 -34.96 -51.08
CA THR A 208 -14.28 -36.20 -51.84
C THR A 208 -15.59 -36.56 -52.55
N GLU A 209 -15.43 -36.92 -53.78
CA GLU A 209 -16.45 -37.32 -54.75
C GLU A 209 -17.49 -38.38 -54.28
N ALA A 210 -18.70 -38.23 -54.66
CA ALA A 210 -19.40 -39.32 -55.36
C ALA A 210 -20.79 -38.92 -55.93
N THR A 211 -20.89 -39.05 -57.29
CA THR A 211 -22.01 -39.56 -58.09
C THR A 211 -23.29 -38.75 -58.22
N ALA A 212 -23.48 -38.51 -59.48
CA ALA A 212 -24.59 -37.94 -60.23
C ALA A 212 -25.98 -38.59 -60.05
N THR A 213 -27.02 -37.77 -60.15
CA THR A 213 -28.15 -38.04 -61.11
C THR A 213 -28.99 -36.77 -61.34
N ALA A 214 -29.42 -36.71 -62.60
CA ALA A 214 -30.13 -35.74 -63.43
C ALA A 214 -31.23 -34.85 -62.81
N GLY A 215 -31.29 -33.60 -63.24
CA GLY A 215 -32.19 -32.49 -63.37
C GLY A 215 -33.72 -32.69 -63.48
N PRO A 216 -34.54 -31.67 -63.72
CA PRO A 216 -34.34 -30.47 -64.52
C PRO A 216 -34.84 -29.12 -63.89
N LEU A 217 -34.45 -28.02 -64.51
CA LEU A 217 -34.94 -26.62 -64.36
C LEU A 217 -36.43 -26.48 -64.78
N PRO A 218 -37.19 -25.34 -64.55
CA PRO A 218 -36.78 -23.96 -64.15
C PRO A 218 -37.76 -23.21 -63.23
N GLY A 219 -37.27 -22.09 -62.67
CA GLY A 219 -38.04 -20.86 -62.54
C GLY A 219 -38.98 -20.69 -61.36
N THR A 220 -38.53 -19.81 -60.54
CA THR A 220 -39.32 -18.68 -60.02
C THR A 220 -38.38 -17.63 -59.37
N LEU A 221 -38.49 -16.43 -59.94
CA LEU A 221 -37.98 -15.19 -59.37
C LEU A 221 -38.69 -14.92 -57.98
N HIS A 222 -38.02 -15.09 -56.87
CA HIS A 222 -38.48 -14.46 -55.63
C HIS A 222 -37.89 -13.06 -55.57
N ALA A 223 -38.80 -12.12 -55.56
CA ALA A 223 -38.52 -10.69 -55.29
C ALA A 223 -37.70 -10.57 -53.99
N ARG A 224 -36.61 -9.82 -54.11
CA ARG A 224 -35.77 -9.35 -52.99
C ARG A 224 -36.67 -8.44 -52.19
N GLU A 225 -37.03 -8.79 -50.95
CA GLU A 225 -37.59 -7.87 -49.98
C GLU A 225 -36.61 -6.72 -49.81
N PRO A 226 -37.06 -5.45 -49.79
CA PRO A 226 -36.21 -4.32 -49.56
C PRO A 226 -35.62 -4.42 -48.14
N GLU A 227 -34.32 -4.26 -48.02
CA GLU A 227 -33.65 -4.02 -46.72
C GLU A 227 -34.34 -2.82 -46.09
N PRO A 228 -34.70 -2.89 -44.76
CA PRO A 228 -35.25 -1.75 -44.09
C PRO A 228 -34.22 -0.61 -44.12
N GLU A 229 -34.61 0.54 -44.56
CA GLU A 229 -33.84 1.78 -44.51
C GLU A 229 -33.35 1.97 -43.07
N PRO A 230 -32.12 2.42 -42.85
CA PRO A 230 -31.62 2.69 -41.49
C PRO A 230 -32.50 3.77 -40.88
N VAL A 231 -33.25 3.39 -39.86
CA VAL A 231 -34.03 4.34 -39.03
C VAL A 231 -33.03 5.32 -38.48
N GLU A 232 -33.06 6.56 -38.95
CA GLU A 232 -32.36 7.66 -38.33
C GLU A 232 -32.79 7.74 -36.86
N PRO A 233 -31.85 7.76 -35.89
CA PRO A 233 -32.23 7.92 -34.50
C PRO A 233 -33.00 9.24 -34.37
N PRO A 234 -34.11 9.29 -33.60
CA PRO A 234 -34.96 10.49 -33.48
C PRO A 234 -34.05 11.66 -33.04
N GLU A 235 -34.22 12.79 -33.68
CA GLU A 235 -33.56 14.04 -33.28
C GLU A 235 -33.79 14.24 -31.78
N PRO A 236 -32.73 14.51 -30.98
CA PRO A 236 -32.87 14.70 -29.57
C PRO A 236 -33.80 15.92 -29.34
N GLU A 237 -34.92 15.70 -28.70
CA GLU A 237 -35.81 16.77 -28.26
C GLU A 237 -34.99 17.80 -27.47
N ASP A 238 -35.18 19.09 -27.76
CA ASP A 238 -34.59 20.20 -27.01
C ASP A 238 -35.14 20.22 -25.58
N GLN A 239 -34.63 19.41 -24.73
CA GLN A 239 -34.92 19.46 -23.30
C GLN A 239 -34.10 20.59 -22.68
N GLU A 240 -34.77 21.55 -22.10
CA GLU A 240 -34.13 22.60 -21.29
C GLU A 240 -33.23 21.95 -20.21
N PRO A 241 -32.05 22.50 -19.91
CA PRO A 241 -31.14 21.96 -18.91
C PRO A 241 -31.82 21.97 -17.53
N VAL A 242 -32.05 20.77 -16.98
CA VAL A 242 -32.64 20.63 -15.65
C VAL A 242 -31.55 20.92 -14.61
N VAL A 243 -31.68 22.06 -13.92
CA VAL A 243 -30.86 22.41 -12.75
C VAL A 243 -31.38 21.66 -11.54
N ARG A 244 -30.65 20.64 -11.09
CA ARG A 244 -30.98 19.93 -9.85
C ARG A 244 -30.11 20.49 -8.72
N ALA A 245 -30.73 21.34 -7.89
CA ALA A 245 -30.13 21.76 -6.63
C ALA A 245 -30.48 20.71 -5.57
N THR A 246 -29.42 19.97 -5.10
CA THR A 246 -29.60 18.94 -4.11
C THR A 246 -28.93 19.36 -2.80
N HIS A 247 -29.34 20.50 -2.26
CA HIS A 247 -29.01 20.82 -0.89
C HIS A 247 -30.12 20.25 0.00
N VAL A 248 -29.90 18.99 0.43
CA VAL A 248 -30.79 18.39 1.44
C VAL A 248 -30.29 18.86 2.78
N GLU A 249 -31.12 19.63 3.51
CA GLU A 249 -30.89 19.86 4.94
C GLU A 249 -30.90 18.53 5.66
N ALA A 250 -30.00 18.36 6.61
CA ALA A 250 -30.10 17.24 7.52
C ALA A 250 -31.47 17.34 8.23
N PRO A 251 -32.26 16.27 8.30
CA PRO A 251 -33.54 16.31 9.00
C PRO A 251 -33.27 16.72 10.44
N ALA A 252 -34.18 17.55 10.98
CA ALA A 252 -34.15 17.94 12.36
C ALA A 252 -34.11 16.67 13.23
N LEU A 253 -33.21 16.64 14.23
CA LEU A 253 -33.11 15.56 15.18
C LEU A 253 -34.22 15.68 16.23
N ASP A 254 -35.47 15.46 15.83
CA ASP A 254 -36.56 15.29 16.77
C ASP A 254 -36.96 13.81 16.77
N ALA A 255 -36.49 13.11 17.80
CA ALA A 255 -36.73 11.69 17.95
C ALA A 255 -38.23 11.41 18.23
N SER A 256 -38.93 12.35 18.81
CA SER A 256 -40.38 12.23 19.16
C SER A 256 -41.27 12.31 17.93
N GLU A 257 -40.90 13.12 16.92
CA GLU A 257 -41.62 13.16 15.64
C GLU A 257 -41.34 11.95 14.76
N ARG A 258 -40.19 11.32 14.90
CA ARG A 258 -39.76 10.23 14.03
C ARG A 258 -40.20 8.84 14.52
N TYR A 259 -40.47 8.71 15.81
CA TYR A 259 -40.87 7.46 16.45
C TYR A 259 -41.94 7.70 17.52
N PRO A 260 -43.17 8.04 17.10
CA PRO A 260 -44.26 8.28 18.02
C PRO A 260 -44.63 7.08 18.89
N ASP A 261 -44.32 5.87 18.42
CA ASP A 261 -44.57 4.62 19.16
C ASP A 261 -43.59 4.37 20.32
N LEU A 262 -42.47 5.12 20.40
CA LEU A 262 -41.47 5.02 21.45
C LEU A 262 -41.51 6.19 22.46
N TYR A 263 -42.22 7.29 22.14
CA TYR A 263 -42.29 8.50 22.96
C TYR A 263 -43.70 9.00 23.13
N GLY A 264 -44.73 8.20 22.77
CA GLY A 264 -46.12 8.52 23.06
C GLY A 264 -46.40 8.31 24.54
N ASP A 265 -47.10 9.26 25.17
CA ASP A 265 -47.63 9.22 26.52
C ASP A 265 -48.52 7.98 26.69
N GLY A 266 -47.92 6.87 27.14
CA GLY A 266 -48.65 5.71 27.54
C GLY A 266 -48.78 5.70 29.06
N ASP A 267 -50.01 5.68 29.50
CA ASP A 267 -50.44 5.63 30.91
C ASP A 267 -49.62 4.67 31.77
N GLU A 268 -49.17 5.16 32.93
CA GLU A 268 -48.61 4.38 34.01
C GLU A 268 -49.67 3.39 34.52
N PRO A 269 -49.36 2.14 34.72
CA PRO A 269 -50.12 1.30 35.63
C PRO A 269 -49.42 1.31 37.02
N ASP A 270 -50.13 1.88 37.97
CA ASP A 270 -49.94 1.69 39.38
C ASP A 270 -49.83 0.18 39.76
N ALA A 271 -48.72 -0.22 40.35
CA ALA A 271 -48.62 -1.46 41.05
C ALA A 271 -47.64 -1.31 42.23
N PHE A 272 -48.11 -0.79 43.33
CA PHE A 272 -47.52 -1.00 44.65
C PHE A 272 -47.87 -2.43 45.10
N GLY A 273 -46.88 -3.29 45.17
CA GLY A 273 -46.92 -4.53 45.96
C GLY A 273 -46.05 -4.36 47.21
N PRO A 274 -46.37 -5.03 48.35
CA PRO A 274 -45.72 -4.75 49.61
C PRO A 274 -44.27 -5.28 49.67
N GLU A 275 -43.42 -4.53 50.34
CA GLU A 275 -42.04 -4.87 50.68
C GLU A 275 -41.96 -6.23 51.40
N PRO A 276 -41.02 -7.11 51.10
CA PRO A 276 -40.69 -8.26 51.92
C PRO A 276 -39.79 -7.86 53.12
N GLU A 277 -40.11 -8.41 54.27
CA GLU A 277 -39.35 -8.30 55.55
C GLU A 277 -37.92 -8.83 55.38
N PRO A 278 -36.93 -8.31 56.12
CA PRO A 278 -35.52 -8.70 55.99
C PRO A 278 -35.29 -10.09 56.65
N GLU A 279 -34.66 -10.99 55.92
CA GLU A 279 -34.15 -12.25 56.43
C GLU A 279 -32.92 -12.06 57.34
N PRO A 280 -32.70 -12.90 58.38
CA PRO A 280 -31.62 -12.71 59.31
C PRO A 280 -30.24 -13.05 58.76
N GLU A 281 -29.26 -12.24 59.14
CA GLU A 281 -27.83 -12.38 58.79
C GLU A 281 -27.26 -13.74 59.21
N PRO A 282 -26.52 -14.43 58.35
CA PRO A 282 -25.76 -15.62 58.77
C PRO A 282 -24.47 -15.23 59.48
N ALA A 283 -24.18 -15.97 60.57
CA ALA A 283 -23.06 -15.81 61.46
C ALA A 283 -21.70 -15.81 60.75
N VAL A 284 -20.88 -14.83 61.09
CA VAL A 284 -19.47 -14.68 60.66
C VAL A 284 -18.65 -15.84 61.21
N LEU A 285 -18.12 -16.70 60.36
CA LEU A 285 -17.04 -17.63 60.70
C LEU A 285 -15.71 -16.92 60.35
N GLU A 286 -14.83 -16.75 61.31
CA GLU A 286 -13.47 -16.22 61.10
C GLU A 286 -12.68 -17.15 60.18
N PRO A 287 -11.99 -16.61 59.15
CA PRO A 287 -11.12 -17.41 58.26
C PRO A 287 -9.77 -17.66 58.96
N ALA A 288 -9.31 -18.91 58.84
CA ALA A 288 -7.92 -19.28 59.15
C ALA A 288 -6.98 -18.65 58.09
N PRO A 289 -5.73 -18.39 58.46
CA PRO A 289 -4.77 -17.80 57.50
C PRO A 289 -4.26 -18.91 56.57
N ASP A 290 -4.67 -18.85 55.31
CA ASP A 290 -3.99 -19.55 54.22
C ASP A 290 -3.37 -18.54 53.29
N ASP A 291 -2.04 -18.59 53.18
CA ASP A 291 -1.23 -17.99 52.16
C ASP A 291 -1.54 -18.70 50.80
N LEU A 292 -2.62 -18.31 50.17
CA LEU A 292 -2.90 -18.63 48.77
C LEU A 292 -2.90 -17.32 48.00
N GLU A 293 -1.98 -17.22 47.03
CA GLU A 293 -1.98 -16.13 46.06
C GLU A 293 -3.39 -15.98 45.47
N PRO A 294 -3.88 -14.76 45.26
CA PRO A 294 -5.20 -14.54 44.70
C PRO A 294 -5.25 -15.10 43.27
N THR A 295 -5.94 -16.23 43.15
CA THR A 295 -6.29 -16.75 41.82
C THR A 295 -7.15 -15.69 41.15
N GLU A 296 -6.66 -15.12 40.04
CA GLU A 296 -7.42 -14.18 39.23
C GLU A 296 -8.80 -14.78 38.91
N PRO A 297 -9.88 -14.01 39.08
CA PRO A 297 -11.22 -14.53 38.86
C PRO A 297 -11.38 -14.94 37.39
N LEU A 298 -11.60 -16.23 37.18
CA LEU A 298 -11.91 -16.77 35.85
C LEU A 298 -13.31 -16.30 35.45
N THR A 299 -13.53 -16.14 34.11
CA THR A 299 -14.86 -15.89 33.59
C THR A 299 -15.78 -17.10 33.80
N PRO A 300 -17.12 -16.95 33.73
CA PRO A 300 -18.04 -18.08 33.85
C PRO A 300 -17.77 -19.23 32.86
N MET A 301 -17.06 -18.94 31.75
CA MET A 301 -16.58 -19.93 30.79
C MET A 301 -15.25 -20.59 31.17
N GLY A 302 -14.66 -20.24 32.32
CA GLY A 302 -13.37 -20.75 32.77
C GLY A 302 -12.16 -20.18 32.02
N ASN A 303 -12.30 -19.04 31.33
CA ASN A 303 -11.24 -18.36 30.65
C ASN A 303 -10.57 -17.33 31.58
N ARG A 304 -9.27 -17.07 31.38
CA ARG A 304 -8.60 -15.94 32.02
C ARG A 304 -9.20 -14.64 31.46
N ARG A 305 -9.48 -13.67 32.31
CA ARG A 305 -9.98 -12.36 31.87
C ARG A 305 -8.87 -11.62 31.14
N SER A 306 -9.17 -11.02 29.99
CA SER A 306 -8.23 -10.17 29.26
C SER A 306 -8.09 -8.85 30.01
N ALA A 307 -6.92 -8.61 30.60
CA ALA A 307 -6.61 -7.37 31.30
C ALA A 307 -6.66 -6.13 30.40
N VAL A 308 -6.55 -6.33 29.06
CA VAL A 308 -6.49 -5.23 28.09
C VAL A 308 -7.86 -4.68 27.70
N THR A 309 -8.90 -5.51 27.71
CA THR A 309 -10.20 -5.12 27.12
C THR A 309 -11.41 -5.31 28.01
N GLU A 310 -11.32 -6.09 29.08
CA GLU A 310 -12.41 -6.25 30.03
C GLU A 310 -12.34 -5.16 31.10
N SER A 311 -13.36 -4.32 31.14
CA SER A 311 -13.57 -3.35 32.24
C SER A 311 -14.85 -3.68 32.95
N ASP A 312 -14.96 -3.19 34.21
CA ASP A 312 -16.20 -3.28 34.97
C ASP A 312 -17.32 -2.57 34.19
N GLU A 313 -18.51 -3.17 34.17
CA GLU A 313 -19.67 -2.58 33.50
C GLU A 313 -20.07 -1.28 34.24
N ALA A 314 -19.63 -0.13 33.69
CA ALA A 314 -20.10 1.17 34.13
C ALA A 314 -21.26 1.62 33.24
N GLU A 315 -22.29 2.21 33.86
CA GLU A 315 -23.37 2.85 33.12
C GLU A 315 -22.90 4.22 32.59
N TYR A 316 -22.80 4.35 31.30
CA TYR A 316 -22.43 5.58 30.62
C TYR A 316 -23.65 6.27 29.94
N ARG A 317 -23.70 7.60 30.03
CA ARG A 317 -24.71 8.41 29.35
C ARG A 317 -24.15 8.98 28.04
N MET A 318 -24.83 8.71 26.94
CA MET A 318 -24.44 9.21 25.63
C MET A 318 -24.53 10.74 25.52
N PRO A 319 -23.55 11.40 24.88
CA PRO A 319 -23.58 12.83 24.66
C PRO A 319 -24.69 13.18 23.66
N LYS A 320 -25.45 14.25 23.95
CA LYS A 320 -26.50 14.72 23.03
C LYS A 320 -25.86 15.49 21.87
N PRO A 321 -26.14 15.17 20.61
CA PRO A 321 -25.50 15.82 19.45
C PRO A 321 -26.00 17.26 19.21
N ALA A 322 -26.87 17.80 20.08
CA ALA A 322 -27.44 19.14 19.94
C ALA A 322 -26.40 20.27 20.04
N PHE A 323 -25.22 20.04 20.62
CA PHE A 323 -24.13 21.02 20.68
C PHE A 323 -23.36 21.17 19.36
N LEU A 324 -23.52 20.23 18.44
CA LEU A 324 -22.83 20.29 17.16
C LEU A 324 -23.32 21.47 16.33
N LYS A 325 -22.39 22.24 15.78
CA LYS A 325 -22.67 23.34 14.85
C LYS A 325 -23.26 22.79 13.56
N ARG A 326 -24.23 23.50 13.02
CA ARG A 326 -24.86 23.20 11.75
C ARG A 326 -24.77 24.40 10.83
N SER A 327 -24.70 24.16 9.54
CA SER A 327 -24.74 25.20 8.54
C SER A 327 -26.09 25.95 8.63
N ALA A 328 -26.04 27.27 8.59
CA ALA A 328 -27.26 28.09 8.60
C ALA A 328 -28.05 27.88 7.29
N GLY A 329 -29.31 27.52 7.42
CA GLY A 329 -30.41 27.41 6.47
C GLY A 329 -30.18 27.23 4.96
N ALA A 330 -31.20 26.79 4.23
CA ALA A 330 -31.13 26.55 2.79
C ALA A 330 -30.70 27.82 2.03
N GLN A 331 -29.45 27.82 1.58
CA GLN A 331 -28.95 28.90 0.75
C GLN A 331 -29.55 28.79 -0.65
N LYS A 332 -30.15 29.88 -1.14
CA LYS A 332 -30.64 29.96 -2.52
C LYS A 332 -29.51 29.61 -3.47
N VAL A 333 -29.72 28.58 -4.28
CA VAL A 333 -28.76 28.17 -5.32
C VAL A 333 -28.68 29.31 -6.33
N ASP A 334 -27.48 29.77 -6.65
CA ASP A 334 -27.27 30.78 -7.71
C ASP A 334 -27.43 30.12 -9.09
N THR A 335 -28.69 29.89 -9.48
CA THR A 335 -29.02 29.27 -10.77
C THR A 335 -28.48 30.06 -11.96
N LYS A 336 -28.52 31.40 -11.90
CA LYS A 336 -27.98 32.26 -12.97
C LYS A 336 -26.43 32.12 -13.10
N GLY A 337 -25.75 32.04 -11.98
CA GLY A 337 -24.30 31.79 -11.98
C GLY A 337 -23.97 30.44 -12.57
N ILE A 338 -24.72 29.39 -12.23
CA ILE A 338 -24.56 28.05 -12.75
C ILE A 338 -24.77 27.99 -14.27
N GLU A 339 -25.88 28.57 -14.76
CA GLU A 339 -26.21 28.65 -16.19
C GLU A 339 -25.11 29.38 -16.97
N ARG A 340 -24.62 30.51 -16.45
CA ARG A 340 -23.56 31.29 -17.08
C ARG A 340 -22.26 30.45 -17.21
N ILE A 341 -21.83 29.74 -16.17
CA ILE A 341 -20.64 28.87 -16.22
C ILE A 341 -20.89 27.72 -17.19
N GLY A 342 -22.09 27.16 -17.23
CA GLY A 342 -22.47 26.13 -18.20
C GLY A 342 -22.32 26.61 -19.64
N THR A 343 -22.76 27.83 -19.96
CA THR A 343 -22.62 28.47 -21.28
C THR A 343 -21.13 28.69 -21.60
N GLN A 344 -20.36 29.27 -20.69
CA GLN A 344 -18.92 29.50 -20.85
C GLN A 344 -18.17 28.18 -21.07
N LEU A 345 -18.57 27.09 -20.41
CA LEU A 345 -17.99 25.78 -20.59
C LEU A 345 -18.21 25.23 -22.00
N VAL A 346 -19.42 25.32 -22.51
CA VAL A 346 -19.78 24.91 -23.89
C VAL A 346 -19.00 25.74 -24.92
N GLU A 347 -18.94 27.06 -24.72
CA GLU A 347 -18.21 27.99 -25.57
C GLU A 347 -16.71 27.64 -25.59
N ALA A 348 -16.11 27.44 -24.41
CA ALA A 348 -14.70 27.03 -24.29
C ALA A 348 -14.42 25.72 -25.03
N LEU A 349 -15.28 24.71 -24.89
CA LEU A 349 -15.14 23.44 -25.59
C LEU A 349 -15.26 23.61 -27.11
N SER A 350 -16.14 24.52 -27.59
CA SER A 350 -16.29 24.78 -29.01
C SER A 350 -15.02 25.34 -29.66
N HIS A 351 -14.26 26.18 -28.94
CA HIS A 351 -12.95 26.70 -29.39
C HIS A 351 -11.93 25.60 -29.63
N PHE A 352 -12.05 24.48 -28.92
CA PHE A 352 -11.22 23.29 -29.12
C PHE A 352 -11.83 22.26 -30.09
N SER A 353 -12.83 22.67 -30.87
CA SER A 353 -13.57 21.79 -31.78
C SER A 353 -14.17 20.57 -31.07
N VAL A 354 -14.75 20.78 -29.91
CA VAL A 354 -15.51 19.82 -29.11
C VAL A 354 -16.93 20.35 -28.99
N GLU A 355 -17.83 19.83 -29.82
CA GLU A 355 -19.25 20.14 -29.72
C GLU A 355 -19.87 19.36 -28.56
N ALA A 356 -20.42 20.06 -27.60
CA ALA A 356 -21.05 19.50 -26.42
C ALA A 356 -22.26 20.36 -25.99
N ARG A 357 -23.18 19.72 -25.25
CA ARG A 357 -24.28 20.45 -24.61
C ARG A 357 -24.42 20.04 -23.16
N VAL A 358 -24.81 20.97 -22.30
CA VAL A 358 -25.12 20.68 -20.91
C VAL A 358 -26.51 20.04 -20.85
N ILE A 359 -26.57 18.79 -20.33
CA ILE A 359 -27.83 18.05 -20.16
C ILE A 359 -28.31 18.04 -18.70
N GLY A 360 -27.50 18.52 -17.78
CA GLY A 360 -27.85 18.64 -16.37
C GLY A 360 -26.71 19.20 -15.53
N THR A 361 -27.04 19.66 -14.34
CA THR A 361 -26.08 20.14 -13.36
C THR A 361 -26.38 19.52 -11.99
N VAL A 362 -25.31 19.19 -11.24
CA VAL A 362 -25.41 18.73 -9.85
C VAL A 362 -24.56 19.65 -9.01
N THR A 363 -25.17 20.40 -8.11
CA THR A 363 -24.49 21.39 -7.28
C THR A 363 -24.33 20.87 -5.87
N GLY A 364 -23.09 20.76 -5.43
CA GLY A 364 -22.70 20.39 -4.08
C GLY A 364 -22.11 21.54 -3.27
N PRO A 365 -21.56 21.25 -2.09
CA PRO A 365 -21.05 22.29 -1.20
C PRO A 365 -19.80 22.99 -1.77
N HIS A 366 -18.92 22.30 -2.48
CA HIS A 366 -17.65 22.85 -3.00
C HIS A 366 -17.58 22.94 -4.50
N VAL A 367 -18.23 22.02 -5.21
CA VAL A 367 -18.19 21.91 -6.67
C VAL A 367 -19.56 21.78 -7.26
N THR A 368 -19.70 22.26 -8.49
CA THR A 368 -20.84 21.97 -9.35
C THR A 368 -20.38 21.10 -10.49
N ARG A 369 -21.02 19.95 -10.67
CA ARG A 369 -20.78 19.06 -11.81
C ARG A 369 -21.72 19.38 -12.95
N TYR A 370 -21.16 19.72 -14.09
CA TYR A 370 -21.87 19.92 -15.35
C TYR A 370 -21.84 18.60 -16.12
N GLU A 371 -23.00 18.07 -16.44
CA GLU A 371 -23.15 16.84 -17.20
C GLU A 371 -23.26 17.18 -18.68
N LEU A 372 -22.25 16.78 -19.46
CA LEU A 372 -22.15 17.11 -20.88
C LEU A 372 -22.46 15.91 -21.74
N ARG A 373 -23.31 16.08 -22.75
CA ARG A 373 -23.43 15.16 -23.88
C ARG A 373 -22.58 15.67 -25.02
N LEU A 374 -21.68 14.82 -25.51
CA LEU A 374 -20.84 15.14 -26.66
C LEU A 374 -21.58 14.84 -27.95
N ALA A 375 -21.27 15.58 -29.03
CA ALA A 375 -21.76 15.26 -30.34
C ALA A 375 -21.19 13.91 -30.85
N PRO A 376 -21.91 13.21 -31.73
CA PRO A 376 -21.44 11.94 -32.31
C PRO A 376 -20.03 12.06 -32.94
N GLY A 377 -19.20 11.06 -32.71
CA GLY A 377 -17.82 11.03 -33.23
C GLY A 377 -16.76 11.73 -32.35
N ILE A 378 -17.15 12.49 -31.32
CA ILE A 378 -16.18 13.12 -30.40
C ILE A 378 -15.72 12.11 -29.35
N LYS A 379 -14.40 11.92 -29.25
CA LYS A 379 -13.79 11.03 -28.25
C LYS A 379 -13.79 11.70 -26.87
N MET A 380 -14.26 10.99 -25.85
CA MET A 380 -14.24 11.46 -24.45
C MET A 380 -12.83 11.82 -23.95
N SER A 381 -11.79 11.13 -24.45
CA SER A 381 -10.39 11.41 -24.13
C SER A 381 -9.96 12.81 -24.55
N LYS A 382 -10.54 13.37 -25.65
CA LYS A 382 -10.26 14.74 -26.09
C LYS A 382 -10.71 15.75 -25.03
N VAL A 383 -11.90 15.54 -24.43
CA VAL A 383 -12.38 16.40 -23.34
C VAL A 383 -11.51 16.25 -22.10
N ALA A 384 -11.14 15.00 -21.74
CA ALA A 384 -10.32 14.73 -20.56
C ALA A 384 -8.94 15.41 -20.60
N GLN A 385 -8.38 15.61 -21.79
CA GLN A 385 -7.10 16.30 -22.00
C GLN A 385 -7.18 17.81 -21.85
N LEU A 386 -8.36 18.40 -22.00
CA LEU A 386 -8.58 19.86 -21.91
C LEU A 386 -8.78 20.37 -20.47
N LYS A 387 -8.37 19.60 -19.45
CA LYS A 387 -8.58 19.93 -18.05
C LYS A 387 -8.03 21.31 -17.69
N ASP A 388 -6.81 21.61 -18.06
CA ASP A 388 -6.11 22.83 -17.70
C ASP A 388 -6.59 24.03 -18.55
N ASP A 389 -6.89 23.78 -19.85
CA ASP A 389 -7.47 24.78 -20.74
C ASP A 389 -8.87 25.23 -20.28
N LEU A 390 -9.69 24.28 -19.81
CA LEU A 390 -11.00 24.59 -19.25
C LEU A 390 -10.88 25.31 -17.89
N ALA A 391 -9.91 24.96 -17.05
CA ALA A 391 -9.67 25.70 -15.83
C ALA A 391 -9.32 27.16 -16.11
N TYR A 392 -8.46 27.40 -17.10
CA TYR A 392 -8.12 28.75 -17.56
C TYR A 392 -9.33 29.51 -18.13
N ALA A 393 -10.09 28.88 -19.04
CA ALA A 393 -11.26 29.53 -19.66
C ALA A 393 -12.35 29.90 -18.67
N LEU A 394 -12.53 29.10 -17.61
CA LEU A 394 -13.53 29.31 -16.56
C LEU A 394 -13.00 30.17 -15.41
N ALA A 395 -11.75 30.61 -15.46
CA ALA A 395 -11.04 31.26 -14.35
C ALA A 395 -11.21 30.48 -13.02
N ALA A 396 -11.11 29.17 -13.11
CA ALA A 396 -11.21 28.24 -11.99
C ALA A 396 -9.81 27.78 -11.57
N GLU A 397 -9.64 27.56 -10.26
CA GLU A 397 -8.37 27.08 -9.70
C GLU A 397 -7.99 25.72 -10.28
N GLN A 398 -8.96 24.83 -10.38
CA GLN A 398 -8.82 23.51 -10.99
C GLN A 398 -10.17 23.00 -11.49
N VAL A 399 -10.14 22.14 -12.51
CA VAL A 399 -11.32 21.46 -13.04
C VAL A 399 -11.06 19.96 -13.04
N ARG A 400 -12.01 19.15 -12.61
CA ARG A 400 -11.91 17.69 -12.68
C ARG A 400 -12.88 17.14 -13.71
N ILE A 401 -12.41 16.24 -14.56
CA ILE A 401 -13.21 15.66 -15.63
C ILE A 401 -13.45 14.17 -15.36
N LEU A 402 -14.72 13.77 -15.39
CA LEU A 402 -15.19 12.39 -15.27
C LEU A 402 -15.68 11.91 -16.63
N ALA A 403 -14.93 11.08 -17.31
CA ALA A 403 -15.23 10.62 -18.65
C ALA A 403 -15.14 9.08 -18.75
N PRO A 404 -16.28 8.37 -18.71
CA PRO A 404 -17.67 8.81 -18.54
C PRO A 404 -18.09 8.97 -17.07
N ILE A 405 -19.25 9.62 -16.84
CA ILE A 405 -19.96 9.55 -15.55
C ILE A 405 -20.47 8.12 -15.37
N PRO A 406 -20.22 7.46 -14.23
CA PRO A 406 -20.74 6.12 -13.97
C PRO A 406 -22.26 6.02 -14.14
N GLY A 407 -22.72 5.06 -14.95
CA GLY A 407 -24.14 4.83 -15.20
C GLY A 407 -24.83 5.84 -16.12
N LYS A 408 -24.09 6.80 -16.73
CA LYS A 408 -24.64 7.79 -17.67
C LYS A 408 -23.82 7.87 -18.96
N GLN A 409 -24.50 8.12 -20.07
CA GLN A 409 -23.86 8.47 -21.34
C GLN A 409 -23.52 9.96 -21.39
N ALA A 410 -22.70 10.41 -20.43
CA ALA A 410 -22.32 11.81 -20.29
C ALA A 410 -20.89 11.94 -19.75
N VAL A 411 -20.28 13.06 -20.03
CA VAL A 411 -19.02 13.49 -19.42
C VAL A 411 -19.33 14.50 -18.32
N GLY A 412 -18.80 14.30 -17.14
CA GLY A 412 -18.93 15.24 -16.02
C GLY A 412 -17.74 16.17 -15.96
N VAL A 413 -18.01 17.47 -15.91
CA VAL A 413 -17.01 18.50 -15.64
C VAL A 413 -17.33 19.13 -14.28
N GLU A 414 -16.47 18.88 -13.30
CA GLU A 414 -16.61 19.41 -11.95
C GLU A 414 -15.83 20.72 -11.83
N VAL A 415 -16.58 21.81 -11.61
CA VAL A 415 -16.05 23.17 -11.51
C VAL A 415 -16.23 23.67 -10.06
N PRO A 416 -15.20 24.25 -9.43
CA PRO A 416 -15.30 24.81 -8.10
C PRO A 416 -16.38 25.88 -7.99
N ASN A 417 -17.12 25.85 -6.90
CA ASN A 417 -18.08 26.91 -6.59
C ASN A 417 -17.32 28.19 -6.19
N ARG A 418 -17.82 29.35 -6.61
CA ARG A 418 -17.23 30.65 -6.21
C ARG A 418 -17.27 30.88 -4.70
N VAL A 419 -18.35 30.45 -4.06
CA VAL A 419 -18.49 30.44 -2.60
C VAL A 419 -18.57 28.99 -2.15
N ARG A 420 -17.51 28.54 -1.48
CA ARG A 420 -17.43 27.18 -0.93
C ARG A 420 -18.11 27.17 0.45
N LYS A 421 -18.88 26.14 0.73
CA LYS A 421 -19.57 25.98 2.01
C LYS A 421 -18.81 24.98 2.86
N MET A 422 -18.57 25.33 4.10
CA MET A 422 -18.09 24.38 5.10
C MET A 422 -19.20 23.38 5.43
N VAL A 423 -18.86 22.11 5.49
CA VAL A 423 -19.77 21.05 5.93
C VAL A 423 -19.40 20.74 7.38
N HIS A 424 -20.27 21.03 8.32
CA HIS A 424 -20.07 20.71 9.73
C HIS A 424 -20.44 19.25 10.01
N LEU A 425 -19.86 18.65 11.06
CA LEU A 425 -20.23 17.30 11.47
C LEU A 425 -21.72 17.22 11.80
N GLY A 426 -22.29 18.26 12.43
CA GLY A 426 -23.72 18.35 12.71
C GLY A 426 -24.63 18.35 11.47
N ASP A 427 -24.10 18.69 10.28
CA ASP A 427 -24.87 18.65 9.02
C ASP A 427 -24.99 17.23 8.45
N VAL A 428 -24.17 16.30 8.88
CA VAL A 428 -24.09 14.94 8.32
C VAL A 428 -24.36 13.87 9.37
N PHE A 429 -24.19 14.19 10.65
CA PHE A 429 -24.42 13.24 11.73
C PHE A 429 -25.90 12.87 11.80
N GLN A 430 -26.17 11.59 11.68
CA GLN A 430 -27.52 11.00 11.73
C GLN A 430 -27.41 9.57 12.25
N ASP A 431 -28.53 8.95 12.58
CA ASP A 431 -28.55 7.57 13.05
C ASP A 431 -27.90 6.60 12.08
N SER A 432 -27.21 5.61 12.63
CA SER A 432 -26.57 4.59 11.81
C SER A 432 -27.60 3.69 11.15
N PRO A 433 -27.41 3.32 9.89
CA PRO A 433 -28.24 2.31 9.25
C PRO A 433 -28.26 1.00 10.06
N LYS A 434 -29.40 0.31 10.08
CA LYS A 434 -29.53 -0.98 10.78
C LYS A 434 -28.42 -1.95 10.35
N GLY A 435 -27.77 -2.56 11.31
CA GLY A 435 -26.68 -3.53 11.08
C GLY A 435 -25.29 -2.91 10.85
N TRP A 436 -25.12 -1.64 11.15
CA TRP A 436 -23.80 -1.03 11.30
C TRP A 436 -23.30 -1.25 12.74
N SER A 437 -21.98 -1.31 12.86
CA SER A 437 -21.29 -1.49 14.15
C SER A 437 -21.21 -0.18 14.93
N PRO A 438 -20.84 -0.24 16.24
CA PRO A 438 -20.50 0.96 17.01
C PRO A 438 -19.43 1.86 16.39
N LEU A 439 -18.59 1.31 15.49
CA LEU A 439 -17.57 2.05 14.74
C LEU A 439 -18.11 2.74 13.48
N SER A 440 -19.35 3.18 13.51
CA SER A 440 -19.98 3.95 12.43
C SER A 440 -19.53 5.40 12.45
N VAL A 441 -19.03 5.91 11.31
CA VAL A 441 -18.50 7.27 11.18
C VAL A 441 -19.14 8.02 10.03
N TRP A 442 -19.26 9.33 10.17
CA TRP A 442 -19.78 10.23 9.13
C TRP A 442 -18.63 11.01 8.51
N LEU A 443 -18.42 10.81 7.21
CA LEU A 443 -17.27 11.37 6.49
C LEU A 443 -17.53 12.77 5.92
N GLY A 444 -18.76 13.06 5.49
CA GLY A 444 -19.08 14.34 4.85
C GLY A 444 -20.26 14.27 3.90
N LYS A 445 -20.28 15.16 2.90
CA LYS A 445 -21.31 15.20 1.84
C LYS A 445 -20.70 14.90 0.48
N ASP A 446 -21.41 14.13 -0.33
CA ASP A 446 -21.05 13.92 -1.73
C ASP A 446 -21.32 15.18 -2.58
N ILE A 447 -21.03 15.10 -3.88
CA ILE A 447 -21.28 16.20 -4.83
C ILE A 447 -22.76 16.48 -5.04
N ALA A 448 -23.68 15.64 -4.57
CA ALA A 448 -25.10 15.85 -4.61
C ALA A 448 -25.65 16.41 -3.28
N GLY A 449 -24.79 16.64 -2.30
CA GLY A 449 -25.14 17.11 -0.96
C GLY A 449 -25.66 16.04 -0.01
N LYS A 450 -25.64 14.77 -0.42
CA LYS A 450 -26.05 13.63 0.42
C LYS A 450 -24.97 13.33 1.46
N ALA A 451 -25.39 13.12 2.72
CA ALA A 451 -24.48 12.68 3.77
C ALA A 451 -23.93 11.27 3.47
N ILE A 452 -22.62 11.13 3.59
CA ILE A 452 -21.90 9.89 3.38
C ILE A 452 -21.23 9.49 4.69
N GLY A 453 -21.57 8.30 5.17
CA GLY A 453 -20.91 7.65 6.28
C GLY A 453 -20.36 6.30 5.87
N THR A 454 -19.60 5.68 6.76
CA THR A 454 -19.09 4.33 6.61
C THR A 454 -19.00 3.64 7.97
N ASP A 455 -19.00 2.33 7.94
CA ASP A 455 -18.80 1.48 9.11
C ASP A 455 -17.35 0.95 9.08
N LEU A 456 -16.51 1.35 10.03
CA LEU A 456 -15.10 0.95 10.05
C LEU A 456 -14.93 -0.56 10.22
N ALA A 457 -15.86 -1.26 10.84
CA ALA A 457 -15.82 -2.72 10.92
C ALA A 457 -16.07 -3.39 9.56
N LYS A 458 -16.79 -2.73 8.65
CA LYS A 458 -16.97 -3.17 7.26
C LYS A 458 -15.83 -2.74 6.35
N GLN A 459 -15.21 -1.59 6.68
CA GLN A 459 -13.97 -1.10 6.08
C GLN A 459 -12.82 -1.42 7.06
N PRO A 460 -12.34 -2.65 7.11
CA PRO A 460 -11.62 -3.15 8.29
C PRO A 460 -10.46 -2.25 8.73
N HIS A 461 -9.79 -1.63 7.78
CA HIS A 461 -8.70 -0.69 8.03
C HIS A 461 -8.76 0.40 6.96
N ILE A 462 -8.45 1.63 7.34
CA ILE A 462 -8.50 2.79 6.45
C ILE A 462 -7.15 3.49 6.44
N LEU A 463 -6.69 3.80 5.24
CA LEU A 463 -5.54 4.68 5.00
C LEU A 463 -6.03 6.06 4.60
N ILE A 464 -5.54 7.10 5.29
CA ILE A 464 -5.89 8.50 5.06
C ILE A 464 -4.62 9.27 4.74
N ALA A 465 -4.51 9.87 3.55
CA ALA A 465 -3.33 10.63 3.20
C ALA A 465 -3.65 11.93 2.47
N GLY A 466 -2.77 12.93 2.63
CA GLY A 466 -2.88 14.24 1.98
C GLY A 466 -1.90 15.24 2.57
N THR A 467 -1.65 16.35 1.86
CA THR A 467 -0.73 17.39 2.31
C THR A 467 -1.26 18.13 3.54
N THR A 468 -0.37 18.84 4.22
CA THR A 468 -0.72 19.72 5.36
C THR A 468 -1.80 20.73 4.92
N GLY A 469 -2.81 20.94 5.75
CA GLY A 469 -3.93 21.85 5.45
C GLY A 469 -4.95 21.31 4.45
N SER A 470 -4.80 20.09 3.92
CA SER A 470 -5.75 19.49 2.98
C SER A 470 -7.07 19.06 3.61
N GLY A 471 -7.12 18.85 4.95
CA GLY A 471 -8.29 18.45 5.71
C GLY A 471 -8.21 17.08 6.36
N LYS A 472 -7.01 16.45 6.36
CA LYS A 472 -6.73 15.13 6.98
C LYS A 472 -7.17 15.10 8.45
N SER A 473 -6.64 16.01 9.26
CA SER A 473 -6.91 16.06 10.70
C SER A 473 -8.38 16.34 11.01
N GLY A 474 -9.02 17.20 10.22
CA GLY A 474 -10.47 17.43 10.34
C GLY A 474 -11.29 16.15 10.10
N CYS A 475 -10.87 15.30 9.14
CA CYS A 475 -11.53 14.02 8.87
C CYS A 475 -11.31 13.05 10.04
N VAL A 476 -10.09 12.91 10.56
CA VAL A 476 -9.78 12.04 11.69
C VAL A 476 -10.60 12.46 12.91
N ASN A 477 -10.63 13.76 13.22
CA ASN A 477 -11.42 14.31 14.31
C ASN A 477 -12.93 14.08 14.12
N ALA A 478 -13.46 14.22 12.88
CA ALA A 478 -14.86 13.92 12.59
C ALA A 478 -15.18 12.42 12.77
N MET A 479 -14.24 11.53 12.45
CA MET A 479 -14.38 10.09 12.66
C MET A 479 -14.39 9.75 14.15
N LEU A 480 -13.41 10.21 14.92
CA LEU A 480 -13.33 10.00 16.36
C LEU A 480 -14.58 10.55 17.07
N SER A 481 -14.95 11.79 16.75
CA SER A 481 -16.16 12.40 17.32
C SER A 481 -17.44 11.65 16.93
N SER A 482 -17.51 11.09 15.72
CA SER A 482 -18.67 10.26 15.31
C SER A 482 -18.78 8.99 16.17
N VAL A 483 -17.67 8.37 16.54
CA VAL A 483 -17.64 7.20 17.43
C VAL A 483 -18.02 7.63 18.84
N LEU A 484 -17.41 8.68 19.39
CA LEU A 484 -17.67 9.17 20.75
C LEU A 484 -19.10 9.69 20.97
N LEU A 485 -19.79 10.09 19.90
CA LEU A 485 -21.19 10.53 19.96
C LEU A 485 -22.19 9.38 20.07
N ARG A 486 -21.75 8.12 19.87
CA ARG A 486 -22.70 6.99 19.80
C ARG A 486 -22.24 5.70 20.47
N SER A 487 -21.02 5.65 20.93
CA SER A 487 -20.45 4.42 21.52
C SER A 487 -19.84 4.71 22.87
N SER A 488 -20.16 3.87 23.85
CA SER A 488 -19.60 3.92 25.20
C SER A 488 -18.21 3.24 25.24
N PRO A 489 -17.43 3.44 26.31
CA PRO A 489 -16.19 2.68 26.53
C PRO A 489 -16.40 1.16 26.55
N ASN A 490 -17.56 0.68 26.96
CA ASN A 490 -17.92 -0.75 26.95
C ASN A 490 -18.08 -1.30 25.51
N GLU A 491 -18.34 -0.44 24.54
CA GLU A 491 -18.52 -0.84 23.14
C GLU A 491 -17.28 -0.61 22.28
N VAL A 492 -16.52 0.48 22.56
CA VAL A 492 -15.34 0.88 21.81
C VAL A 492 -14.24 1.39 22.74
N ARG A 493 -13.09 0.78 22.65
CA ARG A 493 -11.86 1.27 23.26
C ARG A 493 -10.93 1.84 22.19
N MET A 494 -10.07 2.76 22.56
CA MET A 494 -9.23 3.49 21.61
C MET A 494 -7.75 3.47 22.00
N VAL A 495 -6.90 3.36 20.99
CA VAL A 495 -5.46 3.62 21.07
C VAL A 495 -5.15 4.75 20.11
N LEU A 496 -4.66 5.87 20.62
CA LEU A 496 -4.35 7.06 19.82
C LEU A 496 -2.84 7.29 19.79
N VAL A 497 -2.30 7.45 18.57
CA VAL A 497 -0.87 7.67 18.33
C VAL A 497 -0.69 9.02 17.63
N ASP A 498 -0.09 9.99 18.33
CA ASP A 498 0.20 11.33 17.82
C ASP A 498 1.66 11.71 18.14
N PRO A 499 2.61 11.37 17.25
CA PRO A 499 4.02 11.71 17.46
C PRO A 499 4.31 13.21 17.56
N LYS A 500 3.42 14.05 17.05
CA LYS A 500 3.58 15.50 16.99
C LYS A 500 2.95 16.23 18.16
N ARG A 501 2.09 15.58 18.94
CA ARG A 501 1.32 16.17 20.04
C ARG A 501 0.49 17.39 19.64
N VAL A 502 -0.14 17.36 18.50
CA VAL A 502 -0.88 18.52 17.95
C VAL A 502 -2.34 18.21 17.70
N GLU A 503 -2.64 17.05 17.16
CA GLU A 503 -3.94 16.76 16.55
C GLU A 503 -4.88 15.98 17.49
N LEU A 504 -4.34 15.10 18.35
CA LEU A 504 -5.13 14.19 19.18
C LEU A 504 -5.07 14.48 20.68
N ASN A 505 -4.39 15.54 21.12
CA ASN A 505 -4.31 15.94 22.55
C ASN A 505 -5.66 16.21 23.20
N HIS A 506 -6.66 16.66 22.41
CA HIS A 506 -8.01 16.93 22.92
C HIS A 506 -8.70 15.70 23.48
N TYR A 507 -8.26 14.50 23.11
CA TYR A 507 -8.83 13.22 23.52
C TYR A 507 -8.13 12.59 24.73
N GLU A 508 -7.12 13.24 25.33
CA GLU A 508 -6.52 12.77 26.56
C GLU A 508 -7.57 12.64 27.68
N ASP A 509 -7.36 11.68 28.57
CA ASP A 509 -8.18 11.41 29.76
C ASP A 509 -9.65 11.01 29.52
N ILE A 510 -10.04 10.64 28.30
CA ILE A 510 -11.38 10.07 28.08
C ILE A 510 -11.40 8.57 28.44
N PRO A 511 -12.51 8.06 29.01
CA PRO A 511 -12.59 6.67 29.49
C PRO A 511 -12.52 5.62 28.37
N HIS A 512 -12.52 6.02 27.11
CA HIS A 512 -12.34 5.13 25.95
C HIS A 512 -10.89 4.72 25.71
N LEU A 513 -9.92 5.42 26.29
CA LEU A 513 -8.51 5.16 26.05
C LEU A 513 -8.04 3.89 26.76
N LEU A 514 -7.25 3.07 26.06
CA LEU A 514 -6.50 1.95 26.62
C LEU A 514 -5.09 2.35 27.02
N THR A 515 -4.54 3.39 26.39
CA THR A 515 -3.22 3.96 26.72
C THR A 515 -3.33 5.48 26.74
N PRO A 516 -2.42 6.19 27.43
CA PRO A 516 -2.25 7.62 27.17
C PRO A 516 -2.03 7.84 25.66
N VAL A 517 -2.28 9.04 25.14
CA VAL A 517 -1.96 9.36 23.75
C VAL A 517 -0.48 9.10 23.50
N VAL A 518 -0.17 8.14 22.66
CA VAL A 518 1.20 7.65 22.42
C VAL A 518 1.94 8.64 21.53
N THR A 519 3.01 9.23 22.05
CA THR A 519 3.79 10.27 21.36
C THR A 519 5.17 9.81 20.90
N SER A 520 5.66 8.68 21.43
CA SER A 520 6.94 8.10 21.03
C SER A 520 6.74 7.05 19.93
N PRO A 521 7.47 7.15 18.80
CA PRO A 521 7.40 6.13 17.75
C PRO A 521 7.77 4.71 18.22
N ARG A 522 8.68 4.59 19.19
CA ARG A 522 9.05 3.27 19.76
C ARG A 522 7.92 2.68 20.57
N LEU A 523 7.30 3.50 21.45
CA LEU A 523 6.13 3.05 22.21
C LEU A 523 4.98 2.69 21.27
N ALA A 524 4.80 3.41 20.16
CA ALA A 524 3.80 3.07 19.17
C ALA A 524 4.07 1.70 18.51
N ALA A 525 5.33 1.35 18.23
CA ALA A 525 5.68 0.02 17.74
C ALA A 525 5.37 -1.06 18.79
N ASN A 526 5.69 -0.82 20.08
CA ASN A 526 5.33 -1.74 21.16
C ASN A 526 3.81 -1.94 21.24
N VAL A 527 3.05 -0.87 21.20
CA VAL A 527 1.58 -0.94 21.22
C VAL A 527 1.03 -1.76 20.07
N LEU A 528 1.55 -1.57 18.84
CA LEU A 528 1.12 -2.38 17.70
C LEU A 528 1.45 -3.87 17.89
N SER A 529 2.60 -4.19 18.47
CA SER A 529 3.01 -5.56 18.77
C SER A 529 2.14 -6.18 19.88
N ASN A 530 1.80 -5.42 20.91
CA ASN A 530 0.90 -5.89 21.98
C ASN A 530 -0.56 -6.02 21.50
N LEU A 531 -1.01 -5.19 20.55
CA LEU A 531 -2.30 -5.39 19.88
C LEU A 531 -2.35 -6.69 19.06
N ILE A 532 -1.21 -7.19 18.56
CA ILE A 532 -1.15 -8.51 17.95
C ILE A 532 -1.38 -9.61 18.99
N LYS A 533 -0.78 -9.51 20.20
CA LYS A 533 -1.04 -10.47 21.29
C LYS A 533 -2.51 -10.46 21.66
N GLU A 534 -3.09 -9.29 21.87
CA GLU A 534 -4.54 -9.17 22.15
C GLU A 534 -5.40 -9.78 21.04
N MET A 535 -5.03 -9.59 19.79
CA MET A 535 -5.69 -10.22 18.65
C MET A 535 -5.64 -11.75 18.76
N GLU A 536 -4.50 -12.32 19.09
CA GLU A 536 -4.29 -13.77 19.21
C GLU A 536 -5.04 -14.35 20.42
N GLU A 537 -5.05 -13.65 21.55
CA GLU A 537 -5.86 -14.02 22.71
C GLU A 537 -7.35 -14.05 22.38
N ARG A 538 -7.87 -13.01 21.71
CA ARG A 538 -9.27 -13.00 21.23
C ARG A 538 -9.58 -14.14 20.28
N TYR A 539 -8.65 -14.53 19.42
CA TYR A 539 -8.80 -15.72 18.59
C TYR A 539 -8.87 -17.00 19.44
N GLY A 540 -8.05 -17.09 20.49
CA GLY A 540 -8.12 -18.20 21.44
C GLY A 540 -9.50 -18.31 22.10
N VAL A 541 -10.05 -17.20 22.58
CA VAL A 541 -11.40 -17.12 23.16
C VAL A 541 -12.47 -17.51 22.14
N MET A 542 -12.40 -16.96 20.92
CA MET A 542 -13.35 -17.28 19.85
C MET A 542 -13.31 -18.75 19.44
N SER A 543 -12.12 -19.35 19.41
CA SER A 543 -11.94 -20.77 19.10
C SER A 543 -12.60 -21.66 20.13
N ARG A 544 -12.41 -21.36 21.44
CA ARG A 544 -13.07 -22.08 22.54
C ARG A 544 -14.60 -21.93 22.49
N ALA A 545 -15.08 -20.71 22.21
CA ALA A 545 -16.51 -20.42 22.07
C ALA A 545 -17.10 -20.89 20.73
N LYS A 546 -16.28 -21.42 19.80
CA LYS A 546 -16.68 -21.85 18.43
C LYS A 546 -17.39 -20.77 17.64
N THR A 547 -16.97 -19.52 17.77
CA THR A 547 -17.51 -18.36 17.07
C THR A 547 -16.56 -17.88 15.97
N ARG A 548 -17.10 -17.12 14.99
CA ARG A 548 -16.34 -16.69 13.80
C ARG A 548 -15.99 -15.20 13.81
N ASN A 549 -16.64 -14.43 14.65
CA ASN A 549 -16.44 -12.99 14.74
C ASN A 549 -16.85 -12.47 16.12
N LEU A 550 -16.39 -11.24 16.43
CA LEU A 550 -16.67 -10.59 17.72
C LEU A 550 -18.17 -10.48 18.02
N VAL A 551 -19.02 -10.22 17.03
CA VAL A 551 -20.47 -10.07 17.23
C VAL A 551 -21.10 -11.38 17.70
N GLU A 552 -20.70 -12.49 17.11
CA GLU A 552 -21.14 -13.82 17.55
C GLU A 552 -20.59 -14.16 18.94
N LEU A 553 -19.32 -13.85 19.19
CA LEU A 553 -18.70 -14.04 20.50
C LEU A 553 -19.46 -13.27 21.58
N ASN A 554 -19.71 -11.98 21.36
CA ASN A 554 -20.41 -11.14 22.34
C ASN A 554 -21.84 -11.64 22.61
N ARG A 555 -22.55 -12.19 21.63
CA ARG A 555 -23.86 -12.84 21.87
C ARG A 555 -23.73 -14.04 22.80
N VAL A 556 -22.71 -14.87 22.61
CA VAL A 556 -22.46 -16.02 23.48
C VAL A 556 -22.10 -15.57 24.87
N ARG A 557 -21.18 -14.61 25.02
CA ARG A 557 -20.76 -14.03 26.32
C ARG A 557 -21.96 -13.46 27.09
N THR A 558 -22.73 -12.60 26.43
CA THR A 558 -23.94 -12.02 27.06
C THR A 558 -24.95 -13.10 27.48
N SER A 559 -25.13 -14.17 26.68
CA SER A 559 -26.04 -15.26 27.06
C SER A 559 -25.55 -16.08 28.27
N GLN A 560 -24.26 -15.97 28.62
CA GLN A 560 -23.62 -16.62 29.74
C GLN A 560 -23.43 -15.69 30.95
N GLY A 561 -23.87 -14.43 30.81
CA GLY A 561 -23.73 -13.42 31.87
C GLY A 561 -22.35 -12.78 31.94
N GLU A 562 -21.54 -12.96 30.87
CA GLU A 562 -20.23 -12.28 30.73
C GLU A 562 -20.38 -10.96 30.02
N ALA A 563 -19.54 -9.97 30.36
CA ALA A 563 -19.46 -8.69 29.67
C ALA A 563 -19.02 -8.87 28.21
N PRO A 564 -19.60 -8.14 27.24
CA PRO A 564 -19.18 -8.17 25.86
C PRO A 564 -17.80 -7.54 25.71
N LEU A 565 -16.95 -8.10 24.85
CA LEU A 565 -15.66 -7.50 24.49
C LEU A 565 -15.86 -6.28 23.59
N PRO A 566 -15.22 -5.14 23.88
CA PRO A 566 -15.31 -3.94 23.06
C PRO A 566 -14.55 -4.09 21.74
N TYR A 567 -14.93 -3.28 20.75
CA TYR A 567 -14.08 -3.03 19.59
C TYR A 567 -12.85 -2.22 20.02
N ILE A 568 -11.71 -2.44 19.38
CA ILE A 568 -10.52 -1.62 19.54
C ILE A 568 -10.27 -0.82 18.26
N LEU A 569 -10.21 0.51 18.41
CA LEU A 569 -9.89 1.43 17.33
C LEU A 569 -8.49 2.02 17.55
N CYS A 570 -7.52 1.61 16.78
CA CYS A 570 -6.18 2.20 16.79
C CYS A 570 -6.07 3.27 15.69
N VAL A 571 -5.75 4.50 16.09
CA VAL A 571 -5.62 5.64 15.17
C VAL A 571 -4.21 6.18 15.22
N ILE A 572 -3.53 6.21 14.07
CA ILE A 572 -2.18 6.77 13.91
C ILE A 572 -2.31 8.04 13.06
N ASP A 573 -1.98 9.20 13.64
CA ASP A 573 -2.09 10.48 12.91
C ASP A 573 -0.98 10.68 11.87
N GLU A 574 0.25 10.24 12.18
CA GLU A 574 1.36 10.38 11.24
C GLU A 574 2.19 9.09 11.15
N LEU A 575 1.81 8.23 10.22
CA LEU A 575 2.52 6.97 9.98
C LEU A 575 3.98 7.17 9.57
N ALA A 576 4.27 8.26 8.83
CA ALA A 576 5.63 8.53 8.36
C ALA A 576 6.64 8.64 9.50
N ASP A 577 6.24 9.22 10.64
CA ASP A 577 7.16 9.41 11.77
C ASP A 577 7.50 8.07 12.46
N LEU A 578 6.58 7.10 12.43
CA LEU A 578 6.83 5.73 12.89
C LEU A 578 7.74 4.97 11.93
N MET A 579 7.45 5.04 10.61
CA MET A 579 8.22 4.39 9.56
C MET A 579 9.66 4.91 9.45
N MET A 580 9.95 6.12 9.92
CA MET A 580 11.31 6.65 9.98
C MET A 580 12.15 6.09 11.13
N VAL A 581 11.53 5.57 12.19
CA VAL A 581 12.21 5.11 13.41
C VAL A 581 12.34 3.59 13.45
N ALA A 582 11.27 2.88 13.16
CA ALA A 582 11.18 1.41 13.21
C ALA A 582 10.37 0.86 12.02
N PRO A 583 10.87 1.01 10.77
CA PRO A 583 10.08 0.68 9.58
C PRO A 583 9.69 -0.79 9.51
N ALA A 584 10.59 -1.71 9.85
CA ALA A 584 10.34 -3.14 9.75
C ALA A 584 9.29 -3.61 10.77
N ASP A 585 9.42 -3.20 12.03
CA ASP A 585 8.52 -3.62 13.11
C ASP A 585 7.12 -3.04 12.93
N VAL A 586 7.04 -1.78 12.53
CA VAL A 586 5.77 -1.09 12.27
C VAL A 586 5.07 -1.67 11.04
N GLU A 587 5.80 -1.88 9.95
CA GLU A 587 5.23 -2.47 8.73
C GLU A 587 4.70 -3.88 8.99
N ASP A 588 5.50 -4.76 9.62
CA ASP A 588 5.09 -6.13 9.94
C ASP A 588 3.86 -6.15 10.85
N SER A 589 3.87 -5.34 11.91
CA SER A 589 2.73 -5.25 12.84
C SER A 589 1.46 -4.76 12.16
N ILE A 590 1.53 -3.74 11.32
CA ILE A 590 0.38 -3.25 10.55
C ILE A 590 -0.13 -4.35 9.60
N ILE A 591 0.76 -5.07 8.92
CA ILE A 591 0.38 -6.14 7.99
C ILE A 591 -0.33 -7.28 8.75
N ARG A 592 0.24 -7.76 9.85
CA ARG A 592 -0.35 -8.83 10.68
C ARG A 592 -1.74 -8.44 11.20
N LEU A 593 -1.86 -7.24 11.78
CA LEU A 593 -3.15 -6.72 12.23
C LEU A 593 -4.13 -6.58 11.06
N ALA A 594 -3.72 -5.97 9.94
CA ALA A 594 -4.60 -5.76 8.80
C ALA A 594 -5.10 -7.07 8.17
N GLN A 595 -4.33 -8.14 8.21
CA GLN A 595 -4.73 -9.44 7.68
C GLN A 595 -5.69 -10.21 8.59
N LYS A 596 -5.53 -10.11 9.90
CA LYS A 596 -6.20 -11.02 10.84
C LYS A 596 -7.18 -10.32 11.78
N SER A 597 -6.98 -9.07 12.18
CA SER A 597 -7.69 -8.48 13.32
C SER A 597 -9.16 -8.12 13.07
N ARG A 598 -9.62 -8.13 11.81
CA ARG A 598 -11.02 -7.82 11.45
C ARG A 598 -12.04 -8.66 12.21
N ALA A 599 -11.81 -9.96 12.33
CA ALA A 599 -12.76 -10.88 12.95
C ALA A 599 -12.87 -10.66 14.47
N VAL A 600 -11.78 -10.24 15.10
CA VAL A 600 -11.69 -10.00 16.55
C VAL A 600 -12.04 -8.56 16.95
N GLY A 601 -12.41 -7.69 15.98
CA GLY A 601 -12.89 -6.34 16.23
C GLY A 601 -11.80 -5.32 16.51
N ILE A 602 -10.56 -5.51 16.02
CA ILE A 602 -9.48 -4.52 16.10
C ILE A 602 -9.32 -3.86 14.75
N HIS A 603 -9.40 -2.54 14.69
CA HIS A 603 -9.43 -1.76 13.46
C HIS A 603 -8.39 -0.65 13.47
N LEU A 604 -7.75 -0.39 12.32
CA LEU A 604 -6.71 0.61 12.14
C LEU A 604 -7.19 1.78 11.28
N VAL A 605 -6.90 2.99 11.73
CA VAL A 605 -6.97 4.22 10.93
C VAL A 605 -5.55 4.75 10.83
N LEU A 606 -4.95 4.61 9.65
CA LEU A 606 -3.58 5.01 9.37
C LEU A 606 -3.59 6.32 8.61
N ALA A 607 -3.10 7.39 9.21
CA ALA A 607 -3.05 8.69 8.54
C ALA A 607 -1.60 9.13 8.31
N THR A 608 -1.36 9.91 7.24
CA THR A 608 -0.05 10.50 6.95
C THR A 608 -0.16 11.76 6.11
N GLN A 609 0.74 12.70 6.33
CA GLN A 609 0.90 13.90 5.50
C GLN A 609 1.99 13.70 4.43
N ARG A 610 2.72 12.57 4.46
CA ARG A 610 3.81 12.25 3.53
C ARG A 610 3.44 11.03 2.67
N PRO A 611 2.74 11.23 1.53
CA PRO A 611 2.29 10.13 0.67
C PRO A 611 3.43 9.61 -0.22
N SER A 612 4.52 9.17 0.38
CA SER A 612 5.65 8.55 -0.33
C SER A 612 5.52 7.02 -0.35
N ALA A 613 6.18 6.37 -1.30
CA ALA A 613 6.16 4.91 -1.42
C ALA A 613 6.87 4.19 -0.25
N ASP A 614 7.79 4.89 0.44
CA ASP A 614 8.51 4.38 1.60
C ASP A 614 7.63 4.38 2.87
N VAL A 615 6.59 5.22 2.91
CA VAL A 615 5.61 5.29 4.01
C VAL A 615 4.39 4.44 3.69
N ILE A 616 3.84 4.59 2.50
CA ILE A 616 2.68 3.82 2.02
C ILE A 616 3.20 2.71 1.11
N THR A 617 3.76 1.68 1.73
CA THR A 617 4.38 0.57 1.01
C THR A 617 3.37 -0.28 0.22
N GLY A 618 3.87 -1.09 -0.70
CA GLY A 618 3.04 -2.03 -1.44
C GLY A 618 2.32 -3.03 -0.54
N MET A 619 2.97 -3.44 0.55
CA MET A 619 2.43 -4.41 1.52
C MET A 619 1.31 -3.80 2.36
N ILE A 620 1.48 -2.57 2.85
CA ILE A 620 0.41 -1.83 3.55
C ILE A 620 -0.79 -1.65 2.61
N LYS A 621 -0.56 -1.24 1.36
CA LYS A 621 -1.64 -1.05 0.37
C LYS A 621 -2.41 -2.33 0.03
N ALA A 622 -1.75 -3.47 0.04
CA ALA A 622 -2.40 -4.76 -0.22
C ALA A 622 -3.35 -5.18 0.91
N ASN A 623 -3.03 -4.80 2.15
CA ASN A 623 -3.75 -5.23 3.34
C ASN A 623 -4.72 -4.16 3.90
N VAL A 624 -4.54 -2.88 3.55
CA VAL A 624 -5.43 -1.77 3.90
C VAL A 624 -6.17 -1.29 2.65
N PRO A 625 -7.32 -1.90 2.33
CA PRO A 625 -7.98 -1.69 1.04
C PRO A 625 -8.81 -0.40 0.96
N ALA A 626 -9.37 0.08 2.08
CA ALA A 626 -10.13 1.32 2.12
C ALA A 626 -9.18 2.53 2.20
N ARG A 627 -9.41 3.54 1.36
CA ARG A 627 -8.48 4.67 1.24
C ARG A 627 -9.20 5.99 1.09
N ILE A 628 -8.67 6.99 1.76
CA ILE A 628 -9.09 8.38 1.63
C ILE A 628 -7.87 9.19 1.19
N ALA A 629 -7.98 9.88 0.07
CA ALA A 629 -6.99 10.83 -0.39
C ALA A 629 -7.56 12.25 -0.34
N PHE A 630 -6.89 13.11 0.39
CA PHE A 630 -7.06 14.56 0.32
C PHE A 630 -6.18 15.16 -0.79
N ALA A 631 -6.19 16.48 -0.93
CA ALA A 631 -5.38 17.16 -1.91
C ALA A 631 -3.89 16.83 -1.74
N VAL A 632 -3.22 16.54 -2.84
CA VAL A 632 -1.79 16.23 -2.93
C VAL A 632 -1.12 17.06 -4.01
N SER A 633 0.21 17.15 -3.95
CA SER A 633 0.99 18.01 -4.83
C SER A 633 1.16 17.45 -6.24
N SER A 634 1.14 16.14 -6.40
CA SER A 634 1.43 15.49 -7.67
C SER A 634 0.52 14.31 -8.00
N GLN A 635 0.45 13.96 -9.29
CA GLN A 635 -0.22 12.72 -9.74
C GLN A 635 0.46 11.47 -9.20
N THR A 636 1.76 11.53 -8.93
CA THR A 636 2.51 10.43 -8.34
C THR A 636 2.01 10.14 -6.94
N ASP A 637 1.82 11.19 -6.12
CA ASP A 637 1.29 11.05 -4.76
C ASP A 637 -0.13 10.48 -4.78
N SER A 638 -0.98 10.96 -5.71
CA SER A 638 -2.32 10.40 -5.90
C SER A 638 -2.29 8.89 -6.20
N ARG A 639 -1.35 8.45 -7.05
CA ARG A 639 -1.16 7.01 -7.36
C ARG A 639 -0.60 6.24 -6.18
N VAL A 640 0.27 6.82 -5.39
CA VAL A 640 0.78 6.17 -4.17
C VAL A 640 -0.39 5.86 -3.23
N ILE A 641 -1.35 6.78 -3.06
CA ILE A 641 -2.48 6.59 -2.14
C ILE A 641 -3.56 5.70 -2.77
N LEU A 642 -4.07 6.09 -3.96
CA LEU A 642 -5.30 5.55 -4.55
C LEU A 642 -5.08 4.54 -5.67
N ASP A 643 -3.84 4.32 -6.12
CA ASP A 643 -3.48 3.61 -7.36
C ASP A 643 -4.10 4.25 -8.63
N GLN A 644 -4.58 5.50 -8.54
CA GLN A 644 -5.19 6.28 -9.61
C GLN A 644 -4.90 7.77 -9.46
N ASN A 645 -5.00 8.52 -10.55
CA ASN A 645 -4.93 9.98 -10.53
C ASN A 645 -6.23 10.58 -9.99
N GLY A 646 -6.18 11.83 -9.54
CA GLY A 646 -7.36 12.62 -9.20
C GLY A 646 -7.25 13.39 -7.89
N ALA A 647 -6.43 12.93 -6.93
CA ALA A 647 -6.24 13.65 -5.68
C ALA A 647 -5.43 14.94 -5.86
N GLU A 648 -4.58 15.03 -6.90
CA GLU A 648 -3.88 16.25 -7.31
C GLU A 648 -4.81 17.35 -7.82
N SER A 649 -6.07 17.02 -8.12
CA SER A 649 -7.09 17.97 -8.58
C SER A 649 -8.16 18.28 -7.54
N LEU A 650 -7.89 17.99 -6.28
CA LEU A 650 -8.73 18.35 -5.15
C LEU A 650 -8.42 19.75 -4.65
N LEU A 651 -9.43 20.42 -4.12
CA LEU A 651 -9.38 21.83 -3.75
C LEU A 651 -8.79 22.11 -2.36
N GLY A 652 -8.44 21.05 -1.60
CA GLY A 652 -8.06 21.17 -0.19
C GLY A 652 -9.26 21.45 0.72
N GLN A 653 -9.00 21.83 1.97
CA GLN A 653 -10.02 22.18 2.97
C GLN A 653 -11.13 21.12 3.14
N GLY A 654 -10.72 19.83 3.18
CA GLY A 654 -11.63 18.72 3.37
C GLY A 654 -12.20 18.11 2.09
N ASP A 655 -11.83 18.60 0.90
CA ASP A 655 -12.17 17.94 -0.36
C ASP A 655 -11.36 16.67 -0.52
N MET A 656 -12.00 15.51 -0.63
CA MET A 656 -11.36 14.21 -0.62
C MET A 656 -11.95 13.24 -1.63
N LEU A 657 -11.15 12.23 -1.97
CA LEU A 657 -11.57 11.04 -2.69
C LEU A 657 -11.59 9.84 -1.75
N PHE A 658 -12.74 9.25 -1.54
CA PHE A 658 -12.92 8.02 -0.76
C PHE A 658 -13.08 6.82 -1.68
N ARG A 659 -12.24 5.81 -1.49
CA ARG A 659 -12.34 4.50 -2.14
C ARG A 659 -12.63 3.44 -1.08
N PRO A 660 -13.88 2.96 -1.00
CA PRO A 660 -14.25 1.87 -0.10
C PRO A 660 -13.51 0.57 -0.43
N ALA A 661 -13.40 -0.32 0.56
CA ALA A 661 -12.87 -1.66 0.34
C ALA A 661 -13.72 -2.43 -0.68
N GLY A 662 -13.08 -3.09 -1.64
CA GLY A 662 -13.74 -3.83 -2.70
C GLY A 662 -14.24 -3.00 -3.87
N GLU A 663 -14.13 -1.68 -3.82
CA GLU A 663 -14.48 -0.81 -4.93
C GLU A 663 -13.24 -0.33 -5.71
N SER A 664 -13.35 -0.30 -7.03
CA SER A 664 -12.28 0.22 -7.90
C SER A 664 -12.37 1.72 -8.14
N ARG A 665 -13.51 2.35 -7.81
CA ARG A 665 -13.78 3.77 -8.07
C ARG A 665 -13.84 4.56 -6.78
N SER A 666 -13.30 5.78 -6.83
CA SER A 666 -13.36 6.71 -5.71
C SER A 666 -14.54 7.65 -5.85
N ALA A 667 -15.26 7.87 -4.76
CA ALA A 667 -16.29 8.91 -4.64
C ALA A 667 -15.63 10.20 -4.15
N ARG A 668 -16.01 11.36 -4.72
CA ARG A 668 -15.61 12.67 -4.22
C ARG A 668 -16.56 13.11 -3.11
N ILE A 669 -15.99 13.47 -1.97
CA ILE A 669 -16.73 13.86 -0.77
C ILE A 669 -16.13 15.16 -0.25
N GLN A 670 -16.97 16.08 0.16
CA GLN A 670 -16.57 17.19 1.01
C GLN A 670 -16.60 16.72 2.45
N GLY A 671 -15.43 16.63 3.07
CA GLY A 671 -15.24 16.17 4.45
C GLY A 671 -15.99 17.04 5.46
N ALA A 672 -16.52 16.38 6.48
CA ALA A 672 -17.11 17.04 7.63
C ALA A 672 -16.02 17.67 8.50
N PHE A 673 -16.30 18.87 8.98
CA PHE A 673 -15.46 19.59 9.91
C PHE A 673 -16.13 19.65 11.29
N ILE A 674 -15.34 19.46 12.31
CA ILE A 674 -15.73 19.69 13.70
C ILE A 674 -14.76 20.71 14.31
N ALA A 675 -15.26 21.67 15.05
CA ALA A 675 -14.42 22.68 15.68
C ALA A 675 -13.86 22.20 17.00
N GLU A 676 -12.71 22.74 17.44
CA GLU A 676 -12.06 22.37 18.68
C GLU A 676 -12.97 22.55 19.91
N ASP A 677 -13.76 23.61 19.95
CA ASP A 677 -14.73 23.87 21.01
C ASP A 677 -15.86 22.80 21.10
N GLU A 678 -16.15 22.13 19.97
CA GLU A 678 -17.12 21.03 19.95
C GLU A 678 -16.47 19.73 20.43
N ILE A 679 -15.20 19.51 20.04
CA ILE A 679 -14.42 18.35 20.50
C ILE A 679 -14.22 18.44 22.02
N GLU A 680 -13.86 19.61 22.53
CA GLU A 680 -13.66 19.84 23.96
C GLU A 680 -14.94 19.56 24.76
N LYS A 681 -16.10 20.04 24.36
CA LYS A 681 -17.39 19.71 25.00
C LYS A 681 -17.69 18.22 24.98
N LEU A 682 -17.33 17.54 23.89
CA LEU A 682 -17.53 16.10 23.74
C LEU A 682 -16.62 15.31 24.69
N THR A 683 -15.33 15.64 24.74
CA THR A 683 -14.35 14.99 25.61
C THR A 683 -14.60 15.31 27.08
N GLU A 684 -14.97 16.56 27.42
CA GLU A 684 -15.35 16.95 28.76
C GLU A 684 -16.55 16.14 29.26
N HIS A 685 -17.58 15.92 28.41
CA HIS A 685 -18.73 15.08 28.74
C HIS A 685 -18.29 13.65 29.16
N TRP A 686 -17.29 13.09 28.48
CA TRP A 686 -16.79 11.76 28.81
C TRP A 686 -15.90 11.75 30.05
N ARG A 687 -15.00 12.73 30.23
CA ARG A 687 -14.14 12.87 31.41
C ARG A 687 -14.96 13.00 32.70
N HIS A 688 -16.12 13.64 32.64
CA HIS A 688 -17.01 13.75 33.83
C HIS A 688 -17.68 12.43 34.21
N GLN A 689 -17.65 11.40 33.39
CA GLN A 689 -18.28 10.11 33.66
C GLN A 689 -17.31 9.02 34.10
N GLY A 690 -16.01 9.21 33.93
CA GLY A 690 -14.99 8.26 34.35
C GLY A 690 -13.61 8.63 33.86
N GLU A 691 -12.61 8.11 34.52
CA GLU A 691 -11.22 8.17 34.12
C GLU A 691 -10.87 6.97 33.21
N PRO A 692 -9.85 7.07 32.33
CA PRO A 692 -9.43 5.96 31.50
C PRO A 692 -8.77 4.86 32.34
N GLU A 693 -9.14 3.63 32.10
CA GLU A 693 -8.44 2.44 32.59
C GLU A 693 -7.26 2.15 31.68
N LEU A 694 -6.12 2.75 32.00
CA LEU A 694 -4.92 2.64 31.17
C LEU A 694 -4.21 1.31 31.42
N GLN A 695 -3.83 0.66 30.33
CA GLN A 695 -3.13 -0.63 30.31
C GLN A 695 -1.64 -0.38 29.98
N GLU A 696 -0.81 -0.31 31.03
CA GLU A 696 0.62 -0.05 30.89
C GLU A 696 1.33 -1.17 30.12
N GLU A 697 0.84 -2.40 30.20
CA GLU A 697 1.35 -3.57 29.47
C GLU A 697 1.37 -3.36 27.94
N LEU A 698 0.44 -2.55 27.41
CA LEU A 698 0.45 -2.21 25.98
C LEU A 698 1.65 -1.35 25.56
N LEU A 699 2.28 -0.65 26.48
CA LEU A 699 3.45 0.21 26.22
C LEU A 699 4.78 -0.54 26.38
N GLU A 700 4.76 -1.69 27.06
CA GLU A 700 5.96 -2.47 27.31
C GLU A 700 6.55 -3.03 26.01
N ALA A 701 7.88 -3.15 25.98
CA ALA A 701 8.53 -3.81 24.87
C ALA A 701 8.14 -5.29 24.84
N VAL A 702 7.65 -5.74 23.71
CA VAL A 702 7.47 -7.17 23.50
C VAL A 702 8.85 -7.76 23.31
N GLU A 703 9.32 -8.50 24.30
CA GLU A 703 10.46 -9.38 24.10
C GLU A 703 10.11 -10.30 22.92
N PRO A 704 11.01 -10.46 21.92
CA PRO A 704 10.75 -11.39 20.84
C PRO A 704 10.41 -12.73 21.49
N GLU A 705 9.21 -13.23 21.24
CA GLU A 705 8.83 -14.59 21.63
C GLU A 705 9.90 -15.49 21.01
N ASP A 706 10.72 -16.05 21.89
CA ASP A 706 11.54 -17.18 21.53
C ASP A 706 10.53 -18.25 21.14
N ASP A 707 10.46 -18.64 19.85
CA ASP A 707 9.65 -19.78 19.39
C ASP A 707 10.17 -21.04 20.10
N GLY A 708 10.04 -21.04 21.39
CA GLY A 708 10.38 -22.10 22.33
C GLY A 708 9.27 -23.13 22.33
N ASP A 709 9.37 -24.08 21.44
CA ASP A 709 8.70 -25.35 21.60
C ASP A 709 9.46 -26.16 22.68
N GLY A 710 9.10 -25.93 23.95
CA GLY A 710 9.68 -26.70 25.05
C GLY A 710 9.26 -26.17 26.44
N PRO A 711 8.91 -27.02 27.40
CA PRO A 711 8.44 -26.60 28.71
C PRO A 711 9.54 -25.90 29.52
N ASP A 712 9.13 -24.93 30.33
CA ASP A 712 9.94 -24.17 31.28
C ASP A 712 10.96 -25.04 32.04
N GLY A 713 12.23 -24.86 31.71
CA GLY A 713 13.35 -25.38 32.47
C GLY A 713 14.43 -24.30 32.47
N ASP A 714 14.99 -24.08 33.62
CA ASP A 714 16.09 -23.20 33.98
C ASP A 714 17.10 -23.08 32.83
N PHE A 715 17.09 -21.94 32.10
CA PHE A 715 17.82 -21.80 30.84
C PHE A 715 19.29 -21.46 31.14
N ASP A 716 20.16 -22.46 30.98
CA ASP A 716 21.60 -22.25 30.97
C ASP A 716 22.07 -21.86 29.53
N PRO A 717 22.55 -20.62 29.30
CA PRO A 717 22.98 -20.19 27.96
C PRO A 717 24.10 -21.00 27.33
N ASP A 718 24.73 -21.91 28.09
CA ASP A 718 25.81 -22.77 27.65
C ASP A 718 25.43 -24.26 27.52
N GLN A 719 24.14 -24.63 27.73
CA GLN A 719 23.65 -26.00 27.60
C GLN A 719 22.47 -26.07 26.61
N ASP A 720 22.57 -26.90 25.59
CA ASP A 720 21.50 -27.30 24.69
C ASP A 720 21.58 -28.79 24.46
N GLU A 721 20.48 -29.52 24.70
CA GLU A 721 20.43 -30.99 24.53
C GLU A 721 20.87 -31.46 23.13
N LEU A 722 20.69 -30.63 22.12
CA LEU A 722 21.07 -30.92 20.72
C LEU A 722 22.54 -30.53 20.39
N LEU A 723 23.28 -29.98 21.35
CA LEU A 723 24.64 -29.52 21.08
C LEU A 723 25.56 -30.68 20.70
N GLY A 724 25.45 -31.83 21.37
CA GLY A 724 26.20 -33.03 21.02
C GLY A 724 25.91 -33.53 19.61
N ASP A 725 24.63 -33.56 19.23
CA ASP A 725 24.19 -33.97 17.89
C ASP A 725 24.60 -32.96 16.83
N ALA A 726 24.62 -31.67 17.17
CA ALA A 726 25.09 -30.61 16.31
C ALA A 726 26.57 -30.72 16.02
N ILE A 727 27.39 -30.94 17.04
CA ILE A 727 28.84 -31.17 16.91
C ILE A 727 29.10 -32.41 16.05
N ALA A 728 28.49 -33.54 16.35
CA ALA A 728 28.60 -34.76 15.57
C ALA A 728 28.25 -34.55 14.08
N THR A 729 27.16 -33.86 13.83
CA THR A 729 26.71 -33.54 12.46
C THR A 729 27.69 -32.63 11.72
N VAL A 730 28.23 -31.62 12.37
CA VAL A 730 29.18 -30.65 11.79
C VAL A 730 30.50 -31.31 11.49
N VAL A 731 31.02 -32.16 12.40
CA VAL A 731 32.27 -32.93 12.20
C VAL A 731 32.15 -33.93 11.04
N GLN A 732 31.04 -34.65 10.96
CA GLN A 732 30.73 -35.56 9.87
C GLN A 732 30.63 -34.86 8.50
N MET A 733 30.12 -33.64 8.47
CA MET A 733 29.95 -32.89 7.22
C MET A 733 31.15 -32.06 6.83
N GLY A 734 32.10 -31.84 7.74
CA GLY A 734 33.32 -31.05 7.52
C GLY A 734 33.09 -29.56 7.33
N THR A 735 31.89 -29.10 7.53
CA THR A 735 31.49 -27.67 7.42
C THR A 735 30.34 -27.34 8.37
N ALA A 736 30.33 -26.10 8.90
CA ALA A 736 29.25 -25.62 9.78
C ALA A 736 28.50 -24.45 9.17
N SER A 737 27.17 -24.56 9.08
CA SER A 737 26.30 -23.46 8.69
C SER A 737 24.93 -23.58 9.35
N THR A 738 24.33 -22.45 9.70
CA THR A 738 22.99 -22.37 10.31
C THR A 738 21.94 -23.11 9.47
N SER A 739 21.94 -22.91 8.15
CA SER A 739 20.99 -23.58 7.24
C SER A 739 21.18 -25.09 7.15
N MET A 740 22.38 -25.60 7.40
CA MET A 740 22.64 -27.03 7.42
C MET A 740 22.11 -27.66 8.70
N LEU A 741 22.34 -27.02 9.86
CA LEU A 741 21.82 -27.48 11.15
C LEU A 741 20.30 -27.45 11.19
N GLN A 742 19.65 -26.37 10.69
CA GLN A 742 18.20 -26.31 10.59
C GLN A 742 17.60 -27.52 9.85
N ARG A 743 18.17 -27.86 8.70
CA ARG A 743 17.68 -29.00 7.89
C ARG A 743 17.94 -30.37 8.50
N ARG A 744 19.08 -30.54 9.17
CA ARG A 744 19.50 -31.84 9.71
C ARG A 744 18.86 -32.14 11.07
N LEU A 745 18.85 -31.14 11.95
CA LEU A 745 18.33 -31.29 13.31
C LEU A 745 16.85 -30.87 13.40
N ARG A 746 16.26 -30.32 12.32
CA ARG A 746 14.87 -29.81 12.24
C ARG A 746 14.57 -28.75 13.31
N VAL A 747 15.51 -27.85 13.55
CA VAL A 747 15.39 -26.76 14.53
C VAL A 747 15.14 -25.42 13.83
N GLY A 748 14.58 -24.44 14.57
CA GLY A 748 14.39 -23.08 14.09
C GLY A 748 15.72 -22.35 13.83
N TYR A 749 15.68 -21.23 13.09
CA TYR A 749 16.87 -20.46 12.73
C TYR A 749 17.63 -19.96 13.95
N THR A 750 16.93 -19.47 14.96
CA THR A 750 17.50 -18.93 16.20
C THR A 750 18.24 -20.00 16.99
N ARG A 751 17.66 -21.19 17.17
CA ARG A 751 18.27 -22.32 17.86
C ARG A 751 19.50 -22.86 17.10
N ALA A 752 19.41 -22.94 15.77
CA ALA A 752 20.55 -23.31 14.92
C ALA A 752 21.69 -22.28 15.01
N GLY A 753 21.35 -20.97 15.10
CA GLY A 753 22.34 -19.91 15.33
C GLY A 753 23.04 -20.05 16.66
N ARG A 754 22.27 -20.26 17.75
CA ARG A 754 22.82 -20.50 19.10
C ARG A 754 23.77 -21.73 19.14
N LEU A 755 23.39 -22.84 18.53
CA LEU A 755 24.24 -24.03 18.43
C LEU A 755 25.55 -23.71 17.70
N ILE A 756 25.53 -22.90 16.67
CA ILE A 756 26.72 -22.42 15.97
C ILE A 756 27.60 -21.59 16.91
N ASP A 757 27.03 -20.65 17.65
CA ASP A 757 27.76 -19.77 18.57
C ASP A 757 28.34 -20.54 19.77
N MET A 758 27.64 -21.56 20.25
CA MET A 758 28.14 -22.46 21.30
C MET A 758 29.31 -23.32 20.82
N MET A 759 29.26 -23.81 19.57
CA MET A 759 30.37 -24.56 18.97
C MET A 759 31.59 -23.67 18.69
N GLU A 760 31.37 -22.39 18.32
CA GLU A 760 32.49 -21.45 18.14
C GLU A 760 33.16 -21.13 19.45
N ARG A 761 32.39 -20.81 20.52
CA ARG A 761 32.92 -20.53 21.87
C ARG A 761 33.76 -21.72 22.42
N ARG A 762 33.40 -22.95 22.07
CA ARG A 762 34.08 -24.17 22.48
C ARG A 762 35.22 -24.58 21.53
N GLY A 763 35.52 -23.79 20.51
CA GLY A 763 36.60 -24.03 19.57
C GLY A 763 36.38 -25.23 18.64
N VAL A 764 35.15 -25.69 18.47
CA VAL A 764 34.78 -26.78 17.55
C VAL A 764 34.81 -26.31 16.10
N ILE A 765 34.42 -25.03 15.88
CA ILE A 765 34.37 -24.40 14.57
C ILE A 765 35.07 -23.04 14.57
N SER A 766 35.49 -22.58 13.39
CA SER A 766 36.07 -21.23 13.21
C SER A 766 35.09 -20.10 13.44
N GLY A 767 35.61 -18.91 13.77
CA GLY A 767 34.84 -17.67 13.84
C GLY A 767 34.15 -17.29 12.52
N TYR A 768 33.30 -16.29 12.59
CA TYR A 768 32.54 -15.80 11.45
C TYR A 768 33.42 -15.15 10.38
N GLU A 769 33.46 -15.72 9.19
CA GLU A 769 34.17 -15.20 8.01
C GLU A 769 33.24 -14.75 6.87
N GLY A 770 32.20 -14.02 7.20
CA GLY A 770 31.25 -13.53 6.20
C GLY A 770 30.31 -14.62 5.66
N SER A 771 30.01 -14.63 4.37
CA SER A 771 29.03 -15.56 3.75
C SER A 771 29.53 -16.99 3.54
N LYS A 772 30.76 -17.34 3.98
CA LYS A 772 31.33 -18.68 3.85
C LYS A 772 30.88 -19.55 5.01
N ALA A 773 30.71 -20.86 4.74
CA ALA A 773 30.52 -21.85 5.79
C ALA A 773 31.76 -21.90 6.70
N ARG A 774 31.55 -21.97 8.03
CA ARG A 774 32.60 -22.00 9.03
C ARG A 774 33.36 -23.33 8.92
N GLN A 775 34.66 -23.28 9.13
CA GLN A 775 35.52 -24.49 9.09
C GLN A 775 35.44 -25.26 10.41
N VAL A 776 35.46 -26.58 10.32
CA VAL A 776 35.49 -27.46 11.49
C VAL A 776 36.93 -27.57 11.93
N LEU A 777 37.23 -27.30 13.21
CA LEU A 777 38.56 -27.23 13.78
C LEU A 777 38.96 -28.54 14.47
N ILE A 778 38.00 -29.44 14.73
CA ILE A 778 38.22 -30.73 15.38
C ILE A 778 38.09 -31.87 14.37
N THR A 779 38.77 -32.99 14.61
CA THR A 779 38.71 -34.19 13.76
C THR A 779 37.70 -35.21 14.30
N GLU A 780 37.29 -36.20 13.47
CA GLU A 780 36.43 -37.30 13.93
C GLU A 780 37.06 -38.08 15.11
N ALA A 781 38.39 -38.10 15.23
CA ALA A 781 39.08 -38.74 16.34
C ALA A 781 38.94 -37.99 17.68
N ASP A 782 38.72 -36.67 17.62
CA ASP A 782 38.54 -35.81 18.80
C ASP A 782 37.09 -35.80 19.31
N LEU A 783 36.13 -36.22 18.47
CA LEU A 783 34.69 -36.16 18.74
C LEU A 783 34.29 -36.84 20.07
N PRO A 784 34.77 -38.09 20.38
CA PRO A 784 34.39 -38.76 21.65
C PRO A 784 34.81 -37.97 22.87
N ARG A 785 36.02 -37.37 22.83
CA ARG A 785 36.57 -36.59 23.93
C ARG A 785 35.79 -35.26 24.14
N VAL A 786 35.35 -34.64 23.05
CA VAL A 786 34.55 -33.38 23.13
C VAL A 786 33.16 -33.68 23.67
N LEU A 787 32.55 -34.80 23.27
CA LEU A 787 31.25 -35.22 23.78
C LEU A 787 31.29 -35.63 25.25
N GLU A 788 32.38 -36.26 25.70
CA GLU A 788 32.60 -36.64 27.10
C GLU A 788 32.77 -35.41 27.99
N ALA A 789 33.48 -34.38 27.50
CA ALA A 789 33.62 -33.09 28.19
C ALA A 789 32.30 -32.29 28.31
N LEU A 790 31.33 -32.57 27.44
CA LEU A 790 29.98 -31.96 27.52
C LEU A 790 29.09 -32.66 28.56
N SER A 791 29.38 -33.90 28.90
CA SER A 791 28.61 -34.70 29.85
C SER A 791 29.07 -34.55 31.32
N GLU A 792 30.24 -33.96 31.58
CA GLU A 792 30.71 -33.66 32.94
C GLU A 792 30.11 -32.36 33.45
N PRO A 793 29.37 -32.32 34.60
CA PRO A 793 28.90 -31.08 35.20
C PRO A 793 30.10 -30.23 35.61
N ALA A 794 30.08 -28.93 35.24
CA ALA A 794 31.11 -27.96 35.59
C ALA A 794 31.28 -27.89 37.12
N VAL A 795 32.29 -28.49 37.66
CA VAL A 795 32.71 -28.32 39.02
C VAL A 795 33.21 -26.89 39.17
N ALA A 796 32.52 -26.11 39.96
CA ALA A 796 32.80 -24.71 40.27
C ALA A 796 34.30 -24.62 40.72
N ALA A 797 35.12 -23.95 39.89
CA ALA A 797 36.40 -23.43 40.32
C ALA A 797 36.17 -22.23 41.25
N SER A 798 36.00 -22.51 42.54
CA SER A 798 36.07 -21.49 43.57
C SER A 798 37.55 -21.19 43.87
N ALA A 799 37.85 -19.89 43.82
CA ALA A 799 38.86 -19.12 44.55
C ALA A 799 40.19 -19.82 44.86
N ASP A 800 41.26 -19.26 44.27
CA ASP A 800 42.44 -18.79 45.03
C ASP A 800 43.41 -18.11 44.01
N GLU A 801 43.51 -16.78 44.10
CA GLU A 801 44.65 -15.87 44.25
C GLU A 801 44.24 -14.43 43.86
#